data_603e38f5fc52196f445cc2090c3d838a
#
_entry.id   603e38f5fc52196f445cc2090c3d838a
#
_cell.length_a   1.000
_cell.length_b   1.000
_cell.length_c   1.000
_cell.angle_alpha   90.00
_cell.angle_beta   90.00
_cell.angle_gamma   90.00
#
_symmetry.space_group_name_H-M   'P 1'
#
loop_
_entity.id
_entity.type
_entity.pdbx_description
1 polymer ?
#
loop_
_entity_poly.entity_id
_entity_poly.type
_entity_poly.pdbx_seq_one_letter_code
_entity_poly.pdbx_strand_id
1 'polypeptide(L)'
;MKRLMIGVMLTLACLAGARAQGLKDAYKDYFTIGVSVNNFNVTVPAQMELILREFNSITAENVMKPGEIHPSEGVWNWEAADRVADFCRKNGIRLRGHCLCWHSQFCDWMFTDQKGRPVKKEVFYQRLREHIHAVVNRYKDVVYCWDVVNEAIADQAFALPGQEAVPYRNSRLYQLCGDEFIAKAFEYAHEADPDALLFYNDYNAAQPDKRDRIYNMVKKMQEAGVPISGIGMQGHYNIYGPSEEDIDAAITLYSSLVRHIHITELDVRLNTEMGGQLQFSRGTSQPVPSYISLIQEDQYNRIFKVFRKHADVIDNVTFWNLSDRDSWLGVDNHPLLFDENYKPKRAYSIVRDFDPAWDARTPKEDFVPSELNQPGQLYPMVNSEGYARVRVDAPDAKSVIVSLGRRGGTVLRKDKDGVRTGTTERPEDEGFHYYHLTIDGCRVTDPGTHNYFGSSRWESGIEIPAHDRDFYALRPDIPHGVVQEVLFYSPSLGKMQSAMVYLPPTYGRFVKGKQQERFPVLYLQHGWGENQTSWSRQGHAGLIMDNLLAEGKIKPFIVVMAYGLTNDVQFGKIGQFTAQEFETLLVDELIPFIDANFLTRPEKWSRAMAGLSMGGMETKLITLRRTDVFGYWGLLSGGVYAPEEIGDPSQVRLIFESCGSKEFPEGIDKSITALKEAGYPAVGYISEGTAHEFLTWRRSLREMAPLLFR
;
A
#
# COMPACT_ATOMS: atom_id res chain seq x y z
N MET A 1 -36.86 33.49 9.38
CA MET A 1 -36.47 33.17 7.98
C MET A 1 -35.10 33.73 7.58
N LYS A 2 -34.60 34.88 8.01
CA LYS A 2 -33.27 35.41 7.63
C LYS A 2 -32.06 34.66 8.22
N ARG A 3 -32.18 33.96 9.35
CA ARG A 3 -31.08 33.16 9.95
C ARG A 3 -30.91 31.75 9.35
N LEU A 4 -31.93 31.24 8.66
CA LEU A 4 -31.85 29.91 7.97
C LEU A 4 -31.20 30.03 6.60
N MET A 5 -31.25 31.18 5.94
CA MET A 5 -30.60 31.39 4.63
C MET A 5 -29.08 31.63 4.72
N ILE A 6 -28.54 32.09 5.86
CA ILE A 6 -27.09 32.30 6.04
C ILE A 6 -26.37 30.96 6.31
N GLY A 7 -27.02 30.03 6.99
CA GLY A 7 -26.47 28.69 7.23
C GLY A 7 -26.37 27.83 5.94
N VAL A 8 -27.31 27.97 5.01
CA VAL A 8 -27.33 27.23 3.73
C VAL A 8 -26.33 27.83 2.73
N MET A 9 -26.06 29.16 2.78
CA MET A 9 -25.02 29.76 1.92
C MET A 9 -23.60 29.48 2.39
N LEU A 10 -23.34 29.27 3.68
CA LEU A 10 -22.02 28.87 4.17
C LEU A 10 -21.71 27.41 3.92
N THR A 11 -22.71 26.51 3.92
CA THR A 11 -22.52 25.10 3.54
C THR A 11 -22.40 24.89 2.02
N LEU A 12 -23.01 25.72 1.19
CA LEU A 12 -22.81 25.69 -0.25
C LEU A 12 -21.48 26.32 -0.70
N ALA A 13 -20.91 27.27 0.06
CA ALA A 13 -19.60 27.85 -0.24
C ALA A 13 -18.44 26.87 0.07
N CYS A 14 -18.62 25.89 0.98
CA CYS A 14 -17.64 24.84 1.24
C CYS A 14 -17.70 23.67 0.21
N LEU A 15 -18.77 23.54 -0.57
CA LEU A 15 -18.91 22.52 -1.62
C LEU A 15 -18.49 22.98 -3.02
N ALA A 16 -18.19 24.27 -3.20
CA ALA A 16 -17.82 24.83 -4.52
C ALA A 16 -16.31 24.98 -4.77
N GLY A 17 -15.43 24.33 -3.99
CA GLY A 17 -13.99 24.57 -4.02
C GLY A 17 -13.06 23.36 -3.92
N ALA A 18 -13.53 22.13 -3.88
CA ALA A 18 -12.64 20.99 -4.00
C ALA A 18 -12.33 20.70 -5.48
N ARG A 19 -11.58 21.57 -6.16
CA ARG A 19 -10.77 21.11 -7.31
C ARG A 19 -9.87 20.00 -6.77
N ALA A 20 -9.85 18.86 -7.46
CA ALA A 20 -8.95 17.78 -7.12
C ALA A 20 -7.52 18.36 -7.02
N GLN A 21 -6.93 18.32 -5.83
CA GLN A 21 -5.61 18.85 -5.55
C GLN A 21 -4.59 18.04 -6.34
N GLY A 22 -3.77 18.70 -7.18
CA GLY A 22 -2.71 18.05 -7.95
C GLY A 22 -1.45 17.81 -7.11
N LEU A 23 -0.45 17.14 -7.70
CA LEU A 23 0.84 16.90 -7.04
C LEU A 23 1.50 18.20 -6.58
N LYS A 24 1.53 19.24 -7.43
CA LYS A 24 2.14 20.54 -7.09
C LYS A 24 1.49 21.20 -5.87
N ASP A 25 0.19 20.96 -5.65
CA ASP A 25 -0.53 21.52 -4.50
C ASP A 25 -0.23 20.72 -3.23
N ALA A 26 -0.14 19.38 -3.33
CA ALA A 26 0.22 18.50 -2.22
C ALA A 26 1.63 18.77 -1.69
N TYR A 27 2.55 19.13 -2.57
CA TYR A 27 3.96 19.38 -2.23
C TYR A 27 4.36 20.85 -2.10
N LYS A 28 3.40 21.80 -2.13
CA LYS A 28 3.68 23.24 -2.10
C LYS A 28 4.56 23.71 -0.93
N ASP A 29 4.49 23.01 0.20
CA ASP A 29 5.24 23.33 1.42
C ASP A 29 6.54 22.52 1.54
N TYR A 30 6.90 21.73 0.51
CA TYR A 30 8.10 20.92 0.48
C TYR A 30 9.05 21.33 -0.66
N PHE A 31 8.66 21.11 -1.90
CA PHE A 31 9.45 21.40 -3.09
C PHE A 31 8.56 21.52 -4.33
N THR A 32 9.11 22.05 -5.41
CA THR A 32 8.40 22.07 -6.68
C THR A 32 8.32 20.68 -7.31
N ILE A 33 7.20 20.36 -7.94
CA ILE A 33 7.03 19.12 -8.70
C ILE A 33 7.12 19.43 -10.18
N GLY A 34 8.10 18.83 -10.84
CA GLY A 34 8.40 19.01 -12.25
C GLY A 34 8.06 17.79 -13.10
N VAL A 35 8.06 18.01 -14.40
CA VAL A 35 7.92 16.98 -15.43
C VAL A 35 8.77 17.28 -16.62
N SER A 36 9.46 16.29 -17.21
CA SER A 36 10.07 16.46 -18.51
C SER A 36 9.03 16.28 -19.62
N VAL A 37 9.13 17.09 -20.66
CA VAL A 37 8.16 17.13 -21.75
C VAL A 37 8.86 17.03 -23.10
N ASN A 38 8.20 16.32 -24.03
CA ASN A 38 8.50 16.38 -25.45
C ASN A 38 7.61 17.46 -26.14
N ASN A 39 7.86 17.70 -27.42
CA ASN A 39 7.11 18.71 -28.18
C ASN A 39 5.60 18.48 -28.24
N PHE A 40 5.14 17.23 -28.18
CA PHE A 40 3.71 16.91 -28.27
C PHE A 40 2.98 17.23 -26.98
N ASN A 41 3.63 17.03 -25.83
CA ASN A 41 3.01 17.27 -24.52
C ASN A 41 2.55 18.72 -24.34
N VAL A 42 3.23 19.68 -24.94
CA VAL A 42 2.92 21.14 -24.87
C VAL A 42 2.04 21.63 -26.03
N THR A 43 1.54 20.73 -26.88
CA THR A 43 0.65 21.07 -28.03
C THR A 43 -0.68 20.32 -27.98
N VAL A 44 -0.77 19.19 -27.28
CA VAL A 44 -2.00 18.40 -27.17
C VAL A 44 -2.82 18.90 -25.96
N PRO A 45 -4.05 19.42 -26.16
CA PRO A 45 -4.82 20.07 -25.10
C PRO A 45 -4.98 19.25 -23.81
N ALA A 46 -5.29 17.95 -23.91
CA ALA A 46 -5.47 17.08 -22.75
C ALA A 46 -4.17 16.89 -21.93
N GLN A 47 -3.01 16.84 -22.63
CA GLN A 47 -1.70 16.72 -21.98
C GLN A 47 -1.29 18.05 -21.35
N MET A 48 -1.56 19.17 -22.01
CA MET A 48 -1.35 20.52 -21.45
C MET A 48 -2.17 20.71 -20.17
N GLU A 49 -3.44 20.30 -20.16
CA GLU A 49 -4.31 20.36 -18.98
C GLU A 49 -3.75 19.52 -17.84
N LEU A 50 -3.27 18.30 -18.11
CA LEU A 50 -2.63 17.42 -17.12
C LEU A 50 -1.39 18.09 -16.52
N ILE A 51 -0.50 18.64 -17.38
CA ILE A 51 0.71 19.34 -16.93
C ILE A 51 0.34 20.52 -16.02
N LEU A 52 -0.59 21.36 -16.44
CA LEU A 52 -1.00 22.55 -15.70
C LEU A 52 -1.68 22.22 -14.36
N ARG A 53 -2.33 21.06 -14.24
CA ARG A 53 -2.95 20.60 -13.00
C ARG A 53 -1.93 20.06 -12.01
N GLU A 54 -0.96 19.25 -12.50
CA GLU A 54 -0.11 18.44 -11.63
C GLU A 54 1.26 19.08 -11.33
N PHE A 55 1.81 19.89 -12.23
CA PHE A 55 3.20 20.31 -12.19
C PHE A 55 3.37 21.84 -12.19
N ASN A 56 4.44 22.32 -11.56
CA ASN A 56 4.82 23.72 -11.52
C ASN A 56 6.25 24.01 -12.00
N SER A 57 6.95 22.98 -12.52
CA SER A 57 8.24 23.06 -13.18
C SER A 57 8.24 22.16 -14.42
N ILE A 58 8.96 22.56 -15.46
CA ILE A 58 9.13 21.79 -16.71
C ILE A 58 10.60 21.66 -17.03
N THR A 59 10.99 20.50 -17.60
CA THR A 59 12.29 20.28 -18.25
C THR A 59 12.03 19.85 -19.69
N ALA A 60 12.75 20.43 -20.66
CA ALA A 60 12.70 19.95 -22.03
C ALA A 60 13.49 18.66 -22.20
N GLU A 61 12.83 17.54 -22.54
CA GLU A 61 13.47 16.22 -22.60
C GLU A 61 14.68 16.17 -23.54
N ASN A 62 14.53 16.69 -24.77
CA ASN A 62 15.58 16.59 -25.80
C ASN A 62 15.89 17.92 -26.48
N VAL A 63 14.90 18.77 -26.75
CA VAL A 63 15.01 19.89 -27.69
C VAL A 63 16.00 21.00 -27.30
N MET A 64 16.46 21.02 -26.06
CA MET A 64 17.51 21.94 -25.59
C MET A 64 18.90 21.29 -25.51
N LYS A 65 19.05 20.01 -25.84
CA LYS A 65 20.35 19.33 -25.85
C LYS A 65 21.21 19.85 -27.00
N PRO A 66 22.55 19.92 -26.84
CA PRO A 66 23.44 20.55 -27.80
C PRO A 66 23.28 20.04 -29.24
N GLY A 67 23.18 18.72 -29.43
CA GLY A 67 23.04 18.11 -30.76
C GLY A 67 21.72 18.46 -31.47
N GLU A 68 20.66 18.74 -30.70
CA GLU A 68 19.35 19.11 -31.22
C GLU A 68 19.28 20.60 -31.55
N ILE A 69 19.74 21.45 -30.62
CA ILE A 69 19.59 22.91 -30.74
C ILE A 69 20.67 23.56 -31.61
N HIS A 70 21.88 22.95 -31.68
CA HIS A 70 23.03 23.49 -32.42
C HIS A 70 23.77 22.39 -33.22
N PRO A 71 23.08 21.73 -34.18
CA PRO A 71 23.56 20.50 -34.83
C PRO A 71 24.80 20.69 -35.68
N SER A 72 25.04 21.90 -36.19
CA SER A 72 26.20 22.24 -37.02
C SER A 72 26.68 23.67 -36.74
N GLU A 73 27.93 23.97 -37.07
CA GLU A 73 28.54 25.30 -36.89
C GLU A 73 27.68 26.41 -37.55
N GLY A 74 27.17 27.34 -36.72
CA GLY A 74 26.32 28.44 -37.15
C GLY A 74 24.87 28.07 -37.48
N VAL A 75 24.44 26.81 -37.29
CA VAL A 75 23.06 26.34 -37.53
C VAL A 75 22.36 26.13 -36.20
N TRP A 76 21.22 26.81 -35.99
CA TRP A 76 20.45 26.78 -34.76
C TRP A 76 19.01 26.35 -35.01
N ASN A 77 18.52 25.34 -34.26
CA ASN A 77 17.16 24.82 -34.28
C ASN A 77 16.36 25.31 -33.06
N TRP A 78 15.95 26.57 -33.10
CA TRP A 78 15.30 27.20 -31.95
C TRP A 78 13.83 26.82 -31.80
N GLU A 79 13.12 26.54 -32.90
CA GLU A 79 11.66 26.43 -32.92
C GLU A 79 11.07 25.47 -31.90
N ALA A 80 11.66 24.28 -31.72
CA ALA A 80 11.17 23.28 -30.81
C ALA A 80 11.40 23.67 -29.35
N ALA A 81 12.58 24.23 -29.04
CA ALA A 81 12.91 24.72 -27.71
C ALA A 81 12.10 25.97 -27.34
N ASP A 82 11.93 26.91 -28.30
CA ASP A 82 11.07 28.09 -28.12
C ASP A 82 9.62 27.71 -27.81
N ARG A 83 9.07 26.68 -28.42
CA ARG A 83 7.71 26.19 -28.14
C ARG A 83 7.52 25.77 -26.69
N VAL A 84 8.48 25.07 -26.12
CA VAL A 84 8.46 24.68 -24.70
C VAL A 84 8.62 25.90 -23.80
N ALA A 85 9.56 26.80 -24.13
CA ALA A 85 9.81 28.03 -23.38
C ALA A 85 8.57 28.95 -23.42
N ASP A 86 7.92 29.12 -24.56
CA ASP A 86 6.71 29.93 -24.71
C ASP A 86 5.51 29.35 -23.96
N PHE A 87 5.38 28.02 -23.93
CA PHE A 87 4.39 27.37 -23.07
C PHE A 87 4.61 27.73 -21.59
N CYS A 88 5.86 27.69 -21.14
CA CYS A 88 6.22 28.06 -19.77
C CYS A 88 5.95 29.53 -19.48
N ARG A 89 6.37 30.46 -20.36
CA ARG A 89 6.09 31.91 -20.24
C ARG A 89 4.61 32.20 -20.14
N LYS A 90 3.82 31.62 -21.07
CA LYS A 90 2.37 31.84 -21.15
C LYS A 90 1.63 31.38 -19.90
N ASN A 91 2.09 30.31 -19.26
CA ASN A 91 1.40 29.70 -18.13
C ASN A 91 2.05 29.98 -16.77
N GLY A 92 3.12 30.78 -16.72
CA GLY A 92 3.84 31.11 -15.47
C GLY A 92 4.51 29.90 -14.82
N ILE A 93 4.93 28.90 -15.61
CA ILE A 93 5.63 27.70 -15.15
C ILE A 93 7.12 27.91 -15.28
N ARG A 94 7.90 27.49 -14.29
CA ARG A 94 9.35 27.57 -14.29
C ARG A 94 9.94 26.54 -15.26
N LEU A 95 10.95 26.92 -16.04
CA LEU A 95 11.66 26.03 -16.97
C LEU A 95 13.02 25.71 -16.40
N ARG A 96 13.38 24.42 -16.37
CA ARG A 96 14.68 23.88 -16.07
C ARG A 96 15.42 23.56 -17.35
N GLY A 97 16.57 24.17 -17.60
CA GLY A 97 17.35 23.99 -18.83
C GLY A 97 18.17 22.69 -18.78
N HIS A 98 18.01 21.82 -19.78
CA HIS A 98 18.70 20.54 -19.88
C HIS A 98 19.11 20.26 -21.31
N CYS A 99 20.38 20.20 -21.59
CA CYS A 99 21.58 20.51 -20.82
C CYS A 99 22.59 21.27 -21.69
N LEU A 100 23.58 21.94 -21.11
CA LEU A 100 24.54 22.74 -21.87
C LEU A 100 25.75 21.94 -22.39
N CYS A 101 26.23 20.94 -21.64
CA CYS A 101 27.37 20.10 -22.00
C CYS A 101 27.13 18.65 -21.54
N TRP A 102 27.11 17.71 -22.48
CA TRP A 102 26.93 16.30 -22.24
C TRP A 102 27.73 15.45 -23.22
N HIS A 103 28.26 14.31 -22.82
CA HIS A 103 29.06 13.43 -23.66
C HIS A 103 28.24 12.70 -24.75
N SER A 104 26.92 12.61 -24.59
CA SER A 104 25.96 12.07 -25.54
C SER A 104 25.14 13.20 -26.16
N GLN A 105 24.51 12.98 -27.30
CA GLN A 105 23.74 13.99 -28.05
C GLN A 105 24.45 15.35 -28.14
N PHE A 106 25.78 15.32 -28.27
CA PHE A 106 26.64 16.48 -28.41
C PHE A 106 27.07 16.69 -29.87
N CYS A 107 27.53 17.88 -30.20
CA CYS A 107 27.81 18.28 -31.58
C CYS A 107 29.20 17.81 -32.03
N ASP A 108 29.25 16.96 -33.08
CA ASP A 108 30.50 16.45 -33.64
C ASP A 108 31.37 17.56 -34.23
N TRP A 109 30.77 18.58 -34.80
CA TRP A 109 31.48 19.71 -35.37
C TRP A 109 32.30 20.52 -34.38
N MET A 110 31.96 20.45 -33.10
CA MET A 110 32.75 21.12 -32.04
C MET A 110 34.17 20.53 -31.87
N PHE A 111 34.34 19.25 -32.21
CA PHE A 111 35.59 18.51 -32.07
C PHE A 111 36.45 18.43 -33.32
N THR A 112 35.91 18.85 -34.47
CA THR A 112 36.61 18.72 -35.77
C THR A 112 36.64 20.03 -36.53
N ASP A 113 37.65 20.19 -37.40
CA ASP A 113 37.70 21.26 -38.36
C ASP A 113 36.88 20.90 -39.62
N GLN A 114 36.78 21.82 -40.62
CA GLN A 114 36.06 21.61 -41.83
C GLN A 114 36.59 20.44 -42.70
N LYS A 115 37.77 19.91 -42.39
CA LYS A 115 38.37 18.74 -43.03
C LYS A 115 38.20 17.44 -42.19
N GLY A 116 37.42 17.49 -41.11
CA GLY A 116 37.19 16.36 -40.22
C GLY A 116 38.36 16.03 -39.29
N ARG A 117 39.39 16.90 -39.17
CA ARG A 117 40.53 16.68 -38.31
C ARG A 117 40.24 17.22 -36.89
N PRO A 118 40.75 16.56 -35.81
CA PRO A 118 40.58 17.03 -34.46
C PRO A 118 41.04 18.46 -34.26
N VAL A 119 40.25 19.28 -33.58
CA VAL A 119 40.64 20.65 -33.21
C VAL A 119 41.50 20.65 -31.93
N LYS A 120 42.19 21.78 -31.71
CA LYS A 120 42.84 22.02 -30.41
C LYS A 120 41.82 22.41 -29.36
N LYS A 121 42.13 22.18 -28.08
CA LYS A 121 41.20 22.47 -26.97
C LYS A 121 40.77 23.93 -26.89
N GLU A 122 41.64 24.88 -27.29
CA GLU A 122 41.32 26.30 -27.31
C GLU A 122 40.19 26.63 -28.29
N VAL A 123 40.19 25.98 -29.47
CA VAL A 123 39.11 26.11 -30.46
C VAL A 123 37.83 25.50 -29.96
N PHE A 124 37.92 24.33 -29.29
CA PHE A 124 36.76 23.70 -28.66
C PHE A 124 36.17 24.60 -27.57
N TYR A 125 36.98 25.19 -26.69
CA TYR A 125 36.48 26.10 -25.64
C TYR A 125 35.84 27.35 -26.20
N GLN A 126 36.34 27.92 -27.29
CA GLN A 126 35.68 29.04 -27.96
C GLN A 126 34.28 28.62 -28.43
N ARG A 127 34.15 27.49 -29.11
CA ARG A 127 32.88 26.98 -29.62
C ARG A 127 31.92 26.63 -28.51
N LEU A 128 32.39 26.01 -27.45
CA LEU A 128 31.59 25.68 -26.25
C LEU A 128 31.07 26.96 -25.59
N ARG A 129 31.90 27.99 -25.44
CA ARG A 129 31.52 29.29 -24.87
C ARG A 129 30.44 29.97 -25.74
N GLU A 130 30.62 30.00 -27.06
CA GLU A 130 29.65 30.55 -27.99
C GLU A 130 28.30 29.83 -27.90
N HIS A 131 28.31 28.50 -27.84
CA HIS A 131 27.13 27.68 -27.66
C HIS A 131 26.41 28.01 -26.36
N ILE A 132 27.10 27.94 -25.24
CA ILE A 132 26.53 28.19 -23.90
C ILE A 132 25.94 29.60 -23.82
N HIS A 133 26.71 30.61 -24.28
CA HIS A 133 26.24 32.01 -24.29
C HIS A 133 24.99 32.20 -25.13
N ALA A 134 24.90 31.60 -26.33
CA ALA A 134 23.74 31.71 -27.19
C ALA A 134 22.50 31.09 -26.57
N VAL A 135 22.61 29.88 -26.00
CA VAL A 135 21.48 29.16 -25.40
C VAL A 135 21.02 29.84 -24.12
N VAL A 136 21.93 30.12 -23.18
CA VAL A 136 21.60 30.72 -21.90
C VAL A 136 20.98 32.12 -22.08
N ASN A 137 21.59 32.99 -22.89
CA ASN A 137 21.05 34.35 -23.13
C ASN A 137 19.67 34.32 -23.79
N ARG A 138 19.35 33.30 -24.62
CA ARG A 138 18.05 33.22 -25.28
C ARG A 138 16.91 32.93 -24.29
N TYR A 139 17.18 32.14 -23.23
CA TYR A 139 16.15 31.62 -22.33
C TYR A 139 16.25 32.14 -20.90
N LYS A 140 17.15 33.10 -20.59
CA LYS A 140 17.36 33.63 -19.22
C LYS A 140 16.14 34.27 -18.57
N ASP A 141 15.13 34.62 -19.36
CA ASP A 141 13.88 35.19 -18.86
C ASP A 141 12.91 34.14 -18.31
N VAL A 142 13.11 32.85 -18.64
CA VAL A 142 12.19 31.76 -18.28
C VAL A 142 12.90 30.58 -17.61
N VAL A 143 14.17 30.34 -17.91
CA VAL A 143 15.00 29.30 -17.30
C VAL A 143 15.60 29.79 -15.99
N TYR A 144 15.30 29.13 -14.90
CA TYR A 144 15.77 29.50 -13.58
C TYR A 144 17.02 28.73 -13.14
N CYS A 145 17.32 27.60 -13.80
CA CYS A 145 18.48 26.77 -13.50
C CYS A 145 18.88 25.94 -14.74
N TRP A 146 20.17 25.59 -14.83
CA TRP A 146 20.73 24.80 -15.91
C TRP A 146 21.45 23.56 -15.41
N ASP A 147 21.22 22.41 -16.06
CA ASP A 147 22.18 21.30 -16.06
C ASP A 147 23.37 21.71 -16.95
N VAL A 148 24.39 22.24 -16.32
CA VAL A 148 25.55 22.77 -17.06
C VAL A 148 26.38 21.63 -17.63
N VAL A 149 26.70 20.64 -16.82
CA VAL A 149 27.41 19.42 -17.24
C VAL A 149 26.62 18.20 -16.78
N ASN A 150 26.35 17.32 -17.73
CA ASN A 150 25.63 16.08 -17.51
C ASN A 150 26.56 14.87 -17.61
N GLU A 151 26.56 13.97 -16.60
CA GLU A 151 27.15 12.63 -16.62
C GLU A 151 28.67 12.58 -16.90
N ALA A 152 29.46 13.46 -16.32
CA ALA A 152 30.90 13.46 -16.50
C ALA A 152 31.62 12.37 -15.67
N ILE A 153 31.00 11.89 -14.58
CA ILE A 153 31.57 10.84 -13.71
C ILE A 153 31.23 9.44 -14.27
N ALA A 154 32.25 8.59 -14.33
CA ALA A 154 32.09 7.20 -14.78
C ALA A 154 31.36 6.34 -13.72
N ASP A 155 30.65 5.30 -14.14
CA ASP A 155 30.05 4.32 -13.20
C ASP A 155 31.12 3.51 -12.45
N GLN A 156 32.24 3.26 -13.12
CA GLN A 156 33.42 2.67 -12.53
C GLN A 156 34.64 3.54 -12.92
N ALA A 157 35.48 3.84 -11.93
CA ALA A 157 36.75 4.49 -12.22
C ALA A 157 37.57 3.59 -13.15
N PHE A 158 38.19 4.19 -14.18
CA PHE A 158 39.02 3.44 -15.09
C PHE A 158 40.49 3.87 -14.98
N ALA A 159 41.42 2.92 -15.21
CA ALA A 159 42.85 3.19 -15.29
C ALA A 159 43.39 2.67 -16.61
N LEU A 160 44.23 3.46 -17.27
CA LEU A 160 45.09 2.98 -18.34
C LEU A 160 46.29 2.22 -17.72
N PRO A 161 46.91 1.24 -18.41
CA PRO A 161 48.04 0.51 -17.88
C PRO A 161 49.14 1.44 -17.41
N GLY A 162 49.52 1.35 -16.12
CA GLY A 162 50.55 2.20 -15.51
C GLY A 162 50.11 3.59 -15.07
N GLN A 163 48.80 3.89 -15.10
CA GLN A 163 48.24 5.16 -14.61
C GLN A 163 47.31 4.91 -13.43
N GLU A 164 47.11 5.93 -12.60
CA GLU A 164 46.08 5.91 -11.56
C GLU A 164 44.68 5.93 -12.16
N ALA A 165 43.73 5.28 -11.49
CA ALA A 165 42.32 5.27 -11.90
C ALA A 165 41.75 6.70 -11.79
N VAL A 166 41.01 7.11 -12.84
CA VAL A 166 40.36 8.41 -12.88
C VAL A 166 38.87 8.25 -12.70
N PRO A 167 38.17 9.18 -12.01
CA PRO A 167 36.75 9.10 -11.73
C PRO A 167 35.87 9.48 -12.95
N TYR A 168 36.48 10.11 -13.95
CA TYR A 168 35.75 10.71 -15.07
C TYR A 168 35.47 9.70 -16.19
N ARG A 169 34.36 9.92 -16.89
CA ARG A 169 33.98 9.15 -18.09
C ARG A 169 35.01 9.38 -19.21
N ASN A 170 35.47 8.32 -19.87
CA ASN A 170 36.37 8.38 -21.02
C ASN A 170 35.62 8.85 -22.28
N SER A 171 35.11 10.07 -22.24
CA SER A 171 34.38 10.71 -23.34
C SER A 171 35.32 11.51 -24.25
N ARG A 172 34.83 11.92 -25.44
CA ARG A 172 35.57 12.85 -26.33
C ARG A 172 35.89 14.17 -25.62
N LEU A 173 35.01 14.66 -24.73
CA LEU A 173 35.25 15.84 -23.90
C LEU A 173 36.47 15.63 -23.00
N TYR A 174 36.51 14.52 -22.26
CA TYR A 174 37.63 14.20 -21.39
C TYR A 174 38.95 13.93 -22.16
N GLN A 175 38.86 13.23 -23.29
CA GLN A 175 40.02 12.93 -24.13
C GLN A 175 40.68 14.19 -24.69
N LEU A 176 39.88 15.22 -25.03
CA LEU A 176 40.38 16.47 -25.56
C LEU A 176 40.87 17.45 -24.48
N CYS A 177 40.12 17.53 -23.36
CA CYS A 177 40.25 18.61 -22.38
C CYS A 177 40.66 18.17 -20.96
N GLY A 178 40.73 16.84 -20.69
CA GLY A 178 40.79 16.37 -19.29
C GLY A 178 39.49 16.72 -18.55
N ASP A 179 39.53 16.93 -17.26
CA ASP A 179 38.39 17.37 -16.43
C ASP A 179 38.17 18.91 -16.47
N GLU A 180 39.08 19.66 -17.08
CA GLU A 180 39.01 21.12 -17.17
C GLU A 180 37.75 21.64 -17.88
N PHE A 181 37.16 20.87 -18.83
CA PHE A 181 35.93 21.26 -19.54
C PHE A 181 34.77 21.48 -18.59
N ILE A 182 34.71 20.77 -17.46
CA ILE A 182 33.64 20.88 -16.47
C ILE A 182 33.64 22.30 -15.89
N ALA A 183 34.78 22.73 -15.33
CA ALA A 183 34.90 24.08 -14.79
C ALA A 183 34.62 25.16 -15.84
N LYS A 184 35.15 25.00 -17.07
CA LYS A 184 34.91 25.95 -18.17
C LYS A 184 33.47 26.09 -18.57
N ALA A 185 32.71 24.99 -18.61
CA ALA A 185 31.28 25.05 -18.91
C ALA A 185 30.52 25.85 -17.84
N PHE A 186 30.81 25.66 -16.55
CA PHE A 186 30.20 26.42 -15.45
C PHE A 186 30.59 27.91 -15.50
N GLU A 187 31.86 28.24 -15.76
CA GLU A 187 32.33 29.62 -15.94
C GLU A 187 31.51 30.30 -17.05
N TYR A 188 31.40 29.68 -18.24
CA TYR A 188 30.69 30.25 -19.39
C TYR A 188 29.19 30.40 -19.14
N ALA A 189 28.56 29.45 -18.41
CA ALA A 189 27.18 29.57 -18.05
C ALA A 189 26.92 30.75 -17.09
N HIS A 190 27.80 30.93 -16.09
CA HIS A 190 27.73 32.05 -15.16
C HIS A 190 28.04 33.40 -15.83
N GLU A 191 28.96 33.44 -16.79
CA GLU A 191 29.22 34.66 -17.59
C GLU A 191 27.96 35.07 -18.37
N ALA A 192 27.18 34.13 -18.88
CA ALA A 192 26.00 34.40 -19.69
C ALA A 192 24.79 34.79 -18.83
N ASP A 193 24.63 34.17 -17.66
CA ASP A 193 23.54 34.46 -16.69
C ASP A 193 24.05 34.22 -15.25
N PRO A 194 24.45 35.27 -14.54
CA PRO A 194 24.92 35.17 -13.15
C PRO A 194 23.80 34.82 -12.16
N ASP A 195 22.54 35.00 -12.52
CA ASP A 195 21.39 34.81 -11.63
C ASP A 195 20.84 33.37 -11.70
N ALA A 196 21.16 32.63 -12.78
CA ALA A 196 20.72 31.23 -12.92
C ALA A 196 21.43 30.30 -11.95
N LEU A 197 20.70 29.34 -11.39
CA LEU A 197 21.29 28.25 -10.60
C LEU A 197 21.98 27.25 -11.55
N LEU A 198 23.21 26.86 -11.21
CA LEU A 198 24.05 26.00 -12.04
C LEU A 198 24.26 24.64 -11.41
N PHE A 199 23.84 23.58 -12.09
CA PHE A 199 23.86 22.20 -11.58
C PHE A 199 24.84 21.31 -12.34
N TYR A 200 25.50 20.42 -11.58
CA TYR A 200 26.04 19.18 -12.12
C TYR A 200 24.98 18.09 -11.99
N ASN A 201 24.67 17.37 -13.06
CA ASN A 201 23.60 16.36 -13.11
C ASN A 201 24.16 14.97 -13.45
N ASP A 202 23.75 13.93 -12.72
CA ASP A 202 24.21 12.56 -13.00
C ASP A 202 23.23 11.49 -12.49
N TYR A 203 23.26 10.31 -13.14
CA TYR A 203 22.53 9.11 -12.71
C TYR A 203 23.37 8.30 -11.72
N ASN A 204 22.75 7.32 -11.05
CA ASN A 204 23.35 6.50 -10.01
C ASN A 204 23.97 7.32 -8.85
N ALA A 205 23.58 8.58 -8.70
CA ALA A 205 24.13 9.50 -7.72
C ALA A 205 23.90 9.09 -6.26
N ALA A 206 22.99 8.16 -5.99
CA ALA A 206 22.77 7.55 -4.67
C ALA A 206 23.67 6.32 -4.42
N GLN A 207 24.30 5.74 -5.44
CA GLN A 207 25.18 4.58 -5.25
C GLN A 207 26.50 5.00 -4.58
N PRO A 208 26.94 4.32 -3.50
CA PRO A 208 28.05 4.77 -2.67
C PRO A 208 29.32 5.17 -3.44
N ASP A 209 29.80 4.30 -4.33
CA ASP A 209 31.04 4.58 -5.07
C ASP A 209 30.93 5.78 -6.01
N LYS A 210 29.82 5.93 -6.73
CA LYS A 210 29.61 7.05 -7.65
C LYS A 210 29.28 8.33 -6.90
N ARG A 211 28.48 8.22 -5.83
CA ARG A 211 28.19 9.32 -4.89
C ARG A 211 29.48 9.99 -4.40
N ASP A 212 30.42 9.20 -3.91
CA ASP A 212 31.65 9.70 -3.33
C ASP A 212 32.56 10.36 -4.41
N ARG A 213 32.55 9.84 -5.65
CA ARG A 213 33.28 10.48 -6.77
C ARG A 213 32.64 11.81 -7.20
N ILE A 214 31.32 11.90 -7.25
CA ILE A 214 30.60 13.16 -7.52
C ILE A 214 30.92 14.18 -6.42
N TYR A 215 30.82 13.77 -5.16
CA TYR A 215 31.16 14.62 -4.02
C TYR A 215 32.55 15.20 -4.13
N ASN A 216 33.57 14.36 -4.39
CA ASN A 216 34.97 14.80 -4.49
C ASN A 216 35.20 15.73 -5.67
N MET A 217 34.57 15.51 -6.81
CA MET A 217 34.60 16.41 -7.96
C MET A 217 34.01 17.78 -7.63
N VAL A 218 32.81 17.82 -7.07
CA VAL A 218 32.12 19.08 -6.70
C VAL A 218 32.91 19.84 -5.65
N LYS A 219 33.46 19.15 -4.65
CA LYS A 219 34.34 19.76 -3.65
C LYS A 219 35.58 20.43 -4.29
N LYS A 220 36.25 19.72 -5.21
CA LYS A 220 37.40 20.28 -5.96
C LYS A 220 36.99 21.52 -6.78
N MET A 221 35.82 21.51 -7.40
CA MET A 221 35.29 22.65 -8.15
C MET A 221 35.09 23.88 -7.23
N GLN A 222 34.48 23.68 -6.06
CA GLN A 222 34.25 24.76 -5.09
C GLN A 222 35.57 25.34 -4.56
N GLU A 223 36.51 24.47 -4.22
CA GLU A 223 37.85 24.89 -3.79
C GLU A 223 38.60 25.72 -4.85
N ALA A 224 38.30 25.46 -6.14
CA ALA A 224 38.81 26.22 -7.28
C ALA A 224 38.00 27.50 -7.61
N GLY A 225 36.92 27.78 -6.87
CA GLY A 225 36.04 28.93 -7.08
C GLY A 225 35.08 28.83 -8.29
N VAL A 226 34.85 27.62 -8.78
CA VAL A 226 33.85 27.37 -9.89
C VAL A 226 32.45 27.66 -9.41
N PRO A 227 31.61 28.40 -10.17
CA PRO A 227 30.26 28.81 -9.76
C PRO A 227 29.25 27.67 -9.89
N ILE A 228 29.30 26.71 -8.98
CA ILE A 228 28.33 25.60 -8.88
C ILE A 228 27.34 25.89 -7.78
N SER A 229 26.02 25.84 -8.09
CA SER A 229 24.94 26.10 -7.16
C SER A 229 24.39 24.82 -6.53
N GLY A 230 24.34 23.73 -7.28
CA GLY A 230 23.67 22.51 -6.85
C GLY A 230 24.08 21.23 -7.56
N ILE A 231 23.56 20.13 -7.05
CA ILE A 231 23.72 18.79 -7.62
C ILE A 231 22.35 18.26 -8.04
N GLY A 232 22.26 17.79 -9.29
CA GLY A 232 21.12 17.05 -9.83
C GLY A 232 21.36 15.55 -9.68
N MET A 233 20.47 14.89 -8.98
CA MET A 233 20.38 13.44 -8.92
C MET A 233 19.28 13.01 -9.91
N GLN A 234 19.65 12.32 -11.02
CA GLN A 234 18.66 11.99 -12.05
C GLN A 234 17.48 11.19 -11.49
N GLY A 235 17.72 10.18 -10.65
CA GLY A 235 16.64 9.44 -10.04
C GLY A 235 16.06 8.36 -10.94
N HIS A 236 16.80 7.83 -11.91
CA HIS A 236 16.45 6.65 -12.69
C HIS A 236 16.58 5.40 -11.83
N TYR A 237 15.52 5.07 -11.11
CA TYR A 237 15.49 4.00 -10.13
C TYR A 237 14.76 2.77 -10.66
N ASN A 238 14.73 1.71 -9.85
CA ASN A 238 13.91 0.53 -10.11
C ASN A 238 13.19 0.10 -8.84
N ILE A 239 12.28 -0.86 -8.97
CA ILE A 239 11.45 -1.34 -7.84
C ILE A 239 12.22 -1.95 -6.67
N TYR A 240 13.50 -2.28 -6.83
CA TYR A 240 14.33 -2.88 -5.78
C TYR A 240 15.45 -1.96 -5.26
N GLY A 241 15.65 -0.81 -5.87
CA GLY A 241 16.73 0.08 -5.48
C GLY A 241 16.68 1.47 -6.14
N PRO A 242 17.45 2.42 -5.60
CA PRO A 242 18.27 2.33 -4.39
C PRO A 242 17.45 2.20 -3.10
N SER A 243 18.14 1.89 -1.97
CA SER A 243 17.51 1.86 -0.64
C SER A 243 17.23 3.28 -0.12
N GLU A 244 16.37 3.40 0.91
CA GLU A 244 16.15 4.67 1.61
C GLU A 244 17.45 5.22 2.18
N GLU A 245 18.25 4.34 2.77
CA GLU A 245 19.53 4.67 3.40
C GLU A 245 20.54 5.22 2.40
N ASP A 246 20.61 4.67 1.18
CA ASP A 246 21.52 5.16 0.13
C ASP A 246 21.10 6.54 -0.38
N ILE A 247 19.79 6.77 -0.56
CA ILE A 247 19.26 8.07 -0.97
C ILE A 247 19.49 9.11 0.13
N ASP A 248 19.14 8.77 1.38
CA ASP A 248 19.33 9.63 2.55
C ASP A 248 20.81 10.03 2.75
N ALA A 249 21.70 9.05 2.65
CA ALA A 249 23.14 9.27 2.77
C ALA A 249 23.68 10.15 1.63
N ALA A 250 23.17 9.98 0.40
CA ALA A 250 23.61 10.80 -0.73
C ALA A 250 23.17 12.27 -0.57
N ILE A 251 21.91 12.50 -0.22
CA ILE A 251 21.39 13.86 0.00
C ILE A 251 22.11 14.53 1.16
N THR A 252 22.29 13.81 2.28
CA THR A 252 23.04 14.31 3.46
C THR A 252 24.48 14.67 3.09
N LEU A 253 25.16 13.83 2.31
CA LEU A 253 26.52 14.11 1.89
C LEU A 253 26.61 15.33 0.98
N TYR A 254 25.74 15.42 -0.05
CA TYR A 254 25.76 16.51 -1.00
C TYR A 254 25.34 17.85 -0.39
N SER A 255 24.41 17.86 0.55
CA SER A 255 23.99 19.07 1.27
C SER A 255 25.09 19.70 2.12
N SER A 256 26.16 18.95 2.43
CA SER A 256 27.35 19.51 3.07
C SER A 256 28.20 20.40 2.14
N LEU A 257 28.00 20.28 0.81
CA LEU A 257 28.72 21.08 -0.20
C LEU A 257 27.82 22.14 -0.85
N VAL A 258 26.59 21.79 -1.21
CA VAL A 258 25.69 22.63 -2.01
C VAL A 258 24.39 22.93 -1.27
N ARG A 259 23.78 24.07 -1.60
CA ARG A 259 22.48 24.46 -1.00
C ARG A 259 21.28 23.89 -1.73
N HIS A 260 21.45 23.52 -3.00
CA HIS A 260 20.37 23.11 -3.89
C HIS A 260 20.59 21.68 -4.35
N ILE A 261 19.62 20.82 -4.08
CA ILE A 261 19.57 19.46 -4.61
C ILE A 261 18.28 19.32 -5.41
N HIS A 262 18.39 18.89 -6.66
CA HIS A 262 17.25 18.53 -7.49
C HIS A 262 17.23 17.04 -7.77
N ILE A 263 16.04 16.42 -7.70
CA ILE A 263 15.80 15.11 -8.31
C ILE A 263 15.30 15.41 -9.71
N THR A 264 16.11 15.12 -10.71
CA THR A 264 15.96 15.77 -12.01
C THR A 264 15.22 14.96 -13.06
N GLU A 265 15.19 13.63 -12.90
CA GLU A 265 14.73 12.70 -13.96
C GLU A 265 14.07 11.45 -13.36
N LEU A 266 13.22 11.63 -12.33
CA LEU A 266 12.67 10.53 -11.55
C LEU A 266 11.79 9.60 -12.41
N ASP A 267 12.16 8.35 -12.43
CA ASP A 267 11.34 7.22 -12.82
C ASP A 267 11.66 5.97 -11.98
N VAL A 268 10.70 5.03 -11.86
CA VAL A 268 10.87 3.78 -11.10
C VAL A 268 10.43 2.61 -11.98
N ARG A 269 11.38 2.07 -12.75
CA ARG A 269 11.10 1.01 -13.71
C ARG A 269 10.85 -0.34 -13.03
N LEU A 270 10.00 -1.16 -13.64
CA LEU A 270 9.72 -2.52 -13.18
C LEU A 270 10.84 -3.50 -13.53
N ASN A 271 11.50 -3.31 -14.67
CA ASN A 271 12.59 -4.18 -15.10
C ASN A 271 13.92 -3.80 -14.40
N THR A 272 14.63 -4.79 -13.90
CA THR A 272 15.90 -4.60 -13.17
C THR A 272 17.13 -4.85 -14.03
N GLU A 273 16.99 -5.46 -15.20
CA GLU A 273 18.10 -5.76 -16.09
C GLU A 273 18.46 -4.54 -16.96
N MET A 274 19.52 -3.85 -16.61
CA MET A 274 20.21 -2.92 -17.49
C MET A 274 21.22 -3.70 -18.33
N GLY A 275 20.82 -4.21 -19.49
CA GLY A 275 21.77 -4.99 -20.31
C GLY A 275 21.29 -5.41 -21.68
N GLY A 276 20.00 -5.23 -21.99
CA GLY A 276 19.52 -5.39 -23.35
C GLY A 276 19.55 -4.04 -24.08
N GLN A 277 19.93 -3.99 -25.36
CA GLN A 277 19.62 -2.84 -26.21
C GLN A 277 18.18 -2.42 -25.94
N LEU A 278 17.95 -1.13 -25.67
CA LEU A 278 16.64 -0.53 -25.53
C LEU A 278 15.80 -0.93 -26.76
N GLN A 279 15.07 -2.02 -26.65
CA GLN A 279 14.07 -2.34 -27.64
C GLN A 279 12.90 -1.41 -27.33
N PHE A 280 12.77 -0.37 -28.15
CA PHE A 280 11.58 0.45 -28.20
C PHE A 280 10.43 -0.45 -28.70
N SER A 281 9.81 -1.20 -27.78
CA SER A 281 8.60 -1.93 -28.11
C SER A 281 7.47 -0.90 -28.28
N ARG A 282 7.05 -0.69 -29.52
CA ARG A 282 5.82 0.05 -29.84
C ARG A 282 4.60 -0.87 -29.66
N GLY A 283 4.61 -1.71 -28.63
CA GLY A 283 3.55 -2.66 -28.33
C GLY A 283 2.51 -2.09 -27.36
N THR A 284 1.38 -2.76 -27.25
CA THR A 284 0.43 -2.55 -26.15
C THR A 284 1.06 -3.07 -24.86
N SER A 285 0.95 -2.29 -23.77
CA SER A 285 1.48 -2.68 -22.47
C SER A 285 0.89 -4.02 -21.99
N GLN A 286 1.72 -4.87 -21.42
CA GLN A 286 1.25 -6.09 -20.76
C GLN A 286 0.72 -5.74 -19.37
N PRO A 287 -0.36 -6.42 -18.88
CA PRO A 287 -0.85 -6.21 -17.54
C PRO A 287 0.23 -6.52 -16.49
N VAL A 288 0.49 -5.56 -15.62
CA VAL A 288 1.45 -5.73 -14.52
C VAL A 288 0.83 -6.59 -13.43
N PRO A 289 1.49 -7.69 -12.98
CA PRO A 289 1.02 -8.45 -11.84
C PRO A 289 0.86 -7.56 -10.60
N SER A 290 -0.21 -7.76 -9.83
CA SER A 290 -0.55 -6.91 -8.69
C SER A 290 0.56 -6.82 -7.62
N TYR A 291 1.29 -7.91 -7.40
CA TYR A 291 2.40 -7.92 -6.46
C TYR A 291 3.59 -7.05 -6.92
N ILE A 292 3.84 -6.96 -8.23
CA ILE A 292 4.87 -6.06 -8.80
C ILE A 292 4.43 -4.61 -8.65
N SER A 293 3.15 -4.31 -8.90
CA SER A 293 2.61 -2.95 -8.66
C SER A 293 2.79 -2.53 -7.20
N LEU A 294 2.54 -3.43 -6.25
CA LEU A 294 2.75 -3.16 -4.82
C LEU A 294 4.22 -2.82 -4.50
N ILE A 295 5.18 -3.51 -5.12
CA ILE A 295 6.60 -3.20 -4.91
C ILE A 295 6.95 -1.82 -5.47
N GLN A 296 6.39 -1.43 -6.63
CA GLN A 296 6.59 -0.10 -7.21
C GLN A 296 5.97 0.99 -6.32
N GLU A 297 4.76 0.75 -5.83
CA GLU A 297 4.06 1.65 -4.92
C GLU A 297 4.86 1.85 -3.62
N ASP A 298 5.37 0.78 -3.03
CA ASP A 298 6.23 0.83 -1.85
C ASP A 298 7.52 1.60 -2.13
N GLN A 299 8.17 1.38 -3.28
CA GLN A 299 9.38 2.09 -3.65
C GLN A 299 9.14 3.60 -3.81
N TYR A 300 8.06 4.01 -4.49
CA TYR A 300 7.68 5.43 -4.58
C TYR A 300 7.40 6.04 -3.20
N ASN A 301 6.68 5.33 -2.34
CA ASN A 301 6.40 5.79 -0.97
C ASN A 301 7.70 6.09 -0.19
N ARG A 302 8.65 5.16 -0.22
CA ARG A 302 9.93 5.24 0.47
C ARG A 302 10.78 6.39 -0.06
N ILE A 303 10.92 6.50 -1.38
CA ILE A 303 11.65 7.57 -2.05
C ILE A 303 11.10 8.94 -1.62
N PHE A 304 9.79 9.13 -1.73
CA PHE A 304 9.17 10.40 -1.38
C PHE A 304 9.19 10.72 0.12
N LYS A 305 9.21 9.70 0.98
CA LYS A 305 9.42 9.88 2.42
C LYS A 305 10.80 10.49 2.68
N VAL A 306 11.86 9.97 2.02
CA VAL A 306 13.22 10.54 2.12
C VAL A 306 13.24 11.96 1.55
N PHE A 307 12.61 12.22 0.40
CA PHE A 307 12.60 13.55 -0.18
C PHE A 307 11.92 14.57 0.73
N ARG A 308 10.78 14.24 1.35
CA ARG A 308 10.10 15.11 2.31
C ARG A 308 10.93 15.36 3.58
N LYS A 309 11.70 14.37 4.04
CA LYS A 309 12.64 14.53 5.15
C LYS A 309 13.71 15.59 4.85
N HIS A 310 14.11 15.72 3.60
CA HIS A 310 15.16 16.65 3.14
C HIS A 310 14.61 17.86 2.36
N ALA A 311 13.37 18.27 2.63
CA ALA A 311 12.73 19.39 1.94
C ALA A 311 13.40 20.75 2.19
N ASP A 312 14.30 20.85 3.16
CA ASP A 312 15.12 22.03 3.42
C ASP A 312 16.25 22.24 2.41
N VAL A 313 16.63 21.20 1.65
CA VAL A 313 17.70 21.23 0.64
C VAL A 313 17.26 20.73 -0.74
N ILE A 314 16.14 20.04 -0.83
CA ILE A 314 15.51 19.64 -2.10
C ILE A 314 14.54 20.72 -2.57
N ASP A 315 14.87 21.39 -3.67
CA ASP A 315 14.01 22.44 -4.23
C ASP A 315 13.06 21.93 -5.32
N ASN A 316 13.41 20.83 -5.97
CA ASN A 316 12.65 20.30 -7.11
C ASN A 316 12.75 18.78 -7.22
N VAL A 317 11.61 18.16 -7.55
CA VAL A 317 11.50 16.74 -7.96
C VAL A 317 10.81 16.69 -9.31
N THR A 318 11.53 16.29 -10.36
CA THR A 318 11.05 16.21 -11.74
C THR A 318 10.89 14.75 -12.17
N PHE A 319 9.71 14.37 -12.61
CA PHE A 319 9.46 13.09 -13.27
C PHE A 319 9.95 13.11 -14.72
N TRP A 320 10.64 12.03 -15.15
CA TRP A 320 11.16 11.97 -16.51
C TRP A 320 10.15 11.36 -17.48
N ASN A 321 9.43 12.22 -18.15
CA ASN A 321 8.26 12.10 -19.00
C ASN A 321 6.91 12.16 -18.27
N LEU A 322 5.85 12.45 -19.04
CA LEU A 322 4.51 12.73 -18.51
C LEU A 322 3.74 11.46 -18.15
N SER A 323 3.94 10.38 -18.89
CA SER A 323 3.23 9.10 -18.72
C SER A 323 4.07 7.92 -19.18
N ASP A 324 3.65 6.70 -18.81
CA ASP A 324 4.29 5.46 -19.27
C ASP A 324 4.38 5.37 -20.80
N ARG A 325 3.42 5.98 -21.52
CA ARG A 325 3.42 6.07 -22.98
C ARG A 325 4.59 6.88 -23.54
N ASP A 326 4.96 7.96 -22.84
CA ASP A 326 6.00 8.89 -23.30
C ASP A 326 7.39 8.46 -22.86
N SER A 327 7.47 7.48 -21.94
CA SER A 327 8.71 7.10 -21.28
C SER A 327 9.80 6.64 -22.26
N TRP A 328 10.98 7.19 -22.09
CA TRP A 328 12.21 6.77 -22.80
C TRP A 328 12.59 5.30 -22.54
N LEU A 329 12.12 4.71 -21.43
CA LEU A 329 12.33 3.30 -21.05
C LEU A 329 11.38 2.35 -21.80
N GLY A 330 10.38 2.87 -22.52
CA GLY A 330 9.32 2.10 -23.15
C GLY A 330 8.17 1.76 -22.18
N VAL A 331 6.97 1.60 -22.76
CA VAL A 331 5.71 1.42 -22.02
C VAL A 331 5.70 0.20 -21.10
N ASP A 332 6.38 -0.88 -21.47
CA ASP A 332 6.42 -2.13 -20.70
C ASP A 332 7.18 -2.02 -19.38
N ASN A 333 7.92 -0.93 -19.17
CA ASN A 333 8.59 -0.65 -17.89
C ASN A 333 7.70 0.06 -16.87
N HIS A 334 6.56 0.58 -17.28
CA HIS A 334 5.55 1.27 -16.44
C HIS A 334 6.16 2.20 -15.38
N PRO A 335 7.13 3.08 -15.71
CA PRO A 335 7.97 3.70 -14.70
C PRO A 335 7.36 4.91 -14.00
N LEU A 336 6.26 5.46 -14.51
CA LEU A 336 5.72 6.76 -14.09
C LEU A 336 4.42 6.64 -13.28
N LEU A 337 3.90 7.79 -12.82
CA LEU A 337 2.68 7.86 -12.02
C LEU A 337 1.39 7.80 -12.86
N PHE A 338 1.48 8.09 -14.17
CA PHE A 338 0.38 8.02 -15.11
C PHE A 338 0.63 6.90 -16.11
N ASP A 339 -0.42 6.14 -16.42
CA ASP A 339 -0.38 5.03 -17.38
C ASP A 339 -0.27 5.51 -18.83
N GLU A 340 -0.26 4.58 -19.79
CA GLU A 340 -0.19 4.87 -21.22
C GLU A 340 -1.41 5.65 -21.77
N ASN A 341 -2.46 5.78 -21.00
CA ASN A 341 -3.67 6.55 -21.30
C ASN A 341 -3.76 7.86 -20.49
N TYR A 342 -2.67 8.27 -19.84
CA TYR A 342 -2.58 9.45 -18.96
C TYR A 342 -3.51 9.39 -17.75
N LYS A 343 -3.92 8.19 -17.31
CA LYS A 343 -4.70 7.98 -16.10
C LYS A 343 -3.78 7.76 -14.89
N PRO A 344 -4.13 8.29 -13.73
CA PRO A 344 -3.33 8.09 -12.53
C PRO A 344 -3.33 6.61 -12.11
N LYS A 345 -2.13 6.08 -11.86
CA LYS A 345 -1.90 4.77 -11.25
C LYS A 345 -2.06 4.85 -9.73
N ARG A 346 -2.10 3.71 -9.03
CA ARG A 346 -2.12 3.71 -7.56
C ARG A 346 -0.89 4.40 -6.96
N ALA A 347 0.29 4.27 -7.60
CA ALA A 347 1.50 4.99 -7.21
C ALA A 347 1.30 6.52 -7.16
N TYR A 348 0.46 7.09 -8.04
CA TYR A 348 0.09 8.50 -7.98
C TYR A 348 -0.60 8.88 -6.67
N SER A 349 -1.61 8.09 -6.25
CA SER A 349 -2.30 8.35 -4.98
C SER A 349 -1.36 8.18 -3.77
N ILE A 350 -0.45 7.22 -3.83
CA ILE A 350 0.59 6.99 -2.81
C ILE A 350 1.48 8.23 -2.63
N VAL A 351 1.92 8.81 -3.74
CA VAL A 351 2.78 10.01 -3.73
C VAL A 351 1.99 11.24 -3.32
N ARG A 352 0.76 11.43 -3.82
CA ARG A 352 -0.06 12.63 -3.55
C ARG A 352 -0.66 12.66 -2.15
N ASP A 353 -1.21 11.53 -1.69
CA ASP A 353 -2.07 11.46 -0.50
C ASP A 353 -1.28 11.00 0.75
N PHE A 354 -0.02 11.41 0.85
CA PHE A 354 0.82 11.11 2.01
C PHE A 354 0.30 11.81 3.27
N ASP A 355 0.67 11.24 4.43
CA ASP A 355 0.31 11.80 5.73
C ASP A 355 1.60 12.14 6.51
N PRO A 356 1.96 13.42 6.66
CA PRO A 356 3.20 13.84 7.31
C PRO A 356 3.35 13.34 8.75
N ALA A 357 2.24 13.10 9.45
CA ALA A 357 2.26 12.59 10.82
C ALA A 357 2.84 11.17 10.90
N TRP A 358 2.77 10.40 9.82
CA TRP A 358 3.33 9.05 9.75
C TRP A 358 4.78 9.02 9.22
N ASP A 359 5.20 10.01 8.44
CA ASP A 359 6.57 10.06 7.92
C ASP A 359 7.62 10.15 9.04
N ALA A 360 7.33 10.91 10.09
CA ALA A 360 8.22 11.11 11.23
C ALA A 360 8.09 10.04 12.33
N ARG A 361 7.12 9.10 12.21
CA ARG A 361 6.85 8.12 13.24
C ARG A 361 7.72 6.89 13.09
N THR A 362 8.42 6.54 14.17
CA THR A 362 9.17 5.29 14.31
C THR A 362 8.42 4.39 15.29
N PRO A 363 8.11 3.13 14.94
CA PRO A 363 7.52 2.18 15.85
C PRO A 363 8.39 1.98 17.11
N LYS A 364 7.78 1.76 18.26
CA LYS A 364 8.53 1.37 19.47
C LYS A 364 9.19 0.01 19.27
N GLU A 365 10.43 -0.13 19.71
CA GLU A 365 11.21 -1.38 19.62
C GLU A 365 10.93 -2.36 20.77
N ASP A 366 9.69 -2.46 21.21
CA ASP A 366 9.21 -3.40 22.22
C ASP A 366 8.47 -4.61 21.60
N PHE A 367 8.91 -5.05 20.43
CA PHE A 367 8.34 -6.19 19.73
C PHE A 367 8.48 -7.50 20.50
N VAL A 368 7.37 -8.23 20.59
CA VAL A 368 7.31 -9.59 21.18
C VAL A 368 6.71 -10.57 20.18
N PRO A 369 7.04 -11.88 20.25
CA PRO A 369 6.43 -12.88 19.39
C PRO A 369 4.90 -12.86 19.50
N SER A 370 4.21 -13.01 18.37
CA SER A 370 2.75 -13.17 18.34
C SER A 370 2.35 -14.46 19.09
N GLU A 371 1.23 -14.41 19.80
CA GLU A 371 0.69 -15.57 20.55
C GLU A 371 0.32 -16.77 19.65
N LEU A 372 0.19 -16.52 18.33
CA LEU A 372 -0.16 -17.54 17.34
C LEU A 372 1.07 -18.18 16.66
N ASN A 373 2.28 -17.85 17.10
CA ASN A 373 3.48 -18.44 16.54
C ASN A 373 3.60 -19.92 16.84
N GLN A 374 4.20 -20.68 15.95
CA GLN A 374 4.61 -22.07 16.19
C GLN A 374 5.62 -22.11 17.35
N PRO A 375 5.63 -23.16 18.17
CA PRO A 375 6.60 -23.29 19.26
C PRO A 375 8.04 -23.09 18.80
N GLY A 376 8.74 -22.15 19.46
CA GLY A 376 10.12 -21.78 19.16
C GLY A 376 10.31 -20.76 18.05
N GLN A 377 9.24 -20.31 17.39
CA GLN A 377 9.30 -19.26 16.37
C GLN A 377 9.19 -17.87 17.01
N LEU A 378 10.09 -16.97 16.62
CA LEU A 378 10.08 -15.59 17.11
C LEU A 378 9.19 -14.66 16.26
N TYR A 379 8.97 -15.00 14.99
CA TYR A 379 8.21 -14.18 14.05
C TYR A 379 6.95 -14.91 13.55
N PRO A 380 5.90 -14.12 13.23
CA PRO A 380 5.77 -12.67 13.31
C PRO A 380 5.80 -12.12 14.75
N MET A 381 6.25 -10.86 14.88
CA MET A 381 6.25 -10.13 16.14
C MET A 381 5.22 -9.00 16.11
N VAL A 382 4.73 -8.60 17.28
CA VAL A 382 3.86 -7.44 17.45
C VAL A 382 4.44 -6.54 18.56
N ASN A 383 4.22 -5.22 18.45
CA ASN A 383 4.64 -4.28 19.48
C ASN A 383 3.44 -3.70 20.26
N SER A 384 3.69 -2.94 21.33
CA SER A 384 2.65 -2.33 22.16
C SER A 384 1.77 -1.30 21.44
N GLU A 385 2.18 -0.85 20.27
CA GLU A 385 1.42 0.11 19.45
C GLU A 385 0.57 -0.57 18.36
N GLY A 386 0.68 -1.91 18.19
CA GLY A 386 -0.05 -2.68 17.17
C GLY A 386 0.70 -2.86 15.84
N TYR A 387 1.98 -2.45 15.74
CA TYR A 387 2.77 -2.77 14.54
C TYR A 387 3.12 -4.25 14.51
N ALA A 388 3.05 -4.85 13.32
CA ALA A 388 3.49 -6.21 13.07
C ALA A 388 4.82 -6.21 12.31
N ARG A 389 5.76 -7.07 12.75
CA ARG A 389 7.05 -7.29 12.09
C ARG A 389 7.17 -8.74 11.68
N VAL A 390 7.38 -8.95 10.38
CA VAL A 390 7.49 -10.30 9.79
C VAL A 390 8.89 -10.51 9.26
N ARG A 391 9.41 -11.73 9.43
CA ARG A 391 10.74 -12.12 8.97
C ARG A 391 10.66 -13.49 8.32
N VAL A 392 11.17 -13.61 7.10
CA VAL A 392 11.09 -14.82 6.28
C VAL A 392 12.47 -15.13 5.70
N ASP A 393 12.93 -16.36 5.90
CA ASP A 393 14.13 -16.86 5.26
C ASP A 393 13.80 -17.31 3.83
N ALA A 394 14.07 -16.45 2.86
CA ALA A 394 13.87 -16.68 1.44
C ALA A 394 14.99 -16.01 0.64
N PRO A 395 16.24 -16.53 0.73
CA PRO A 395 17.43 -15.84 0.23
C PRO A 395 17.43 -15.67 -1.30
N ASP A 396 16.85 -16.63 -2.04
CA ASP A 396 16.80 -16.63 -3.50
C ASP A 396 15.57 -15.90 -4.07
N ALA A 397 14.59 -15.56 -3.24
CA ALA A 397 13.40 -14.85 -3.69
C ALA A 397 13.74 -13.44 -4.18
N LYS A 398 13.18 -13.04 -5.32
CA LYS A 398 13.25 -11.67 -5.85
C LYS A 398 12.38 -10.75 -5.02
N SER A 399 11.20 -11.22 -4.60
CA SER A 399 10.23 -10.46 -3.82
C SER A 399 9.54 -11.30 -2.75
N VAL A 400 9.27 -10.70 -1.60
CA VAL A 400 8.42 -11.25 -0.55
C VAL A 400 7.50 -10.15 -0.04
N ILE A 401 6.19 -10.40 -0.04
CA ILE A 401 5.17 -9.47 0.43
C ILE A 401 4.31 -10.18 1.46
N VAL A 402 4.03 -9.52 2.57
CA VAL A 402 3.05 -9.96 3.58
C VAL A 402 1.75 -9.23 3.32
N SER A 403 0.61 -9.92 3.27
CA SER A 403 -0.72 -9.33 3.08
C SER A 403 -1.27 -8.60 4.32
N LEU A 404 -0.39 -8.13 5.19
CA LEU A 404 -0.72 -7.24 6.31
C LEU A 404 -0.36 -5.80 5.94
N GLY A 405 -1.10 -4.88 6.53
CA GLY A 405 -0.89 -3.47 6.35
C GLY A 405 -1.86 -2.84 5.35
N ARG A 406 -1.93 -1.53 5.44
CA ARG A 406 -2.71 -0.72 4.50
C ARG A 406 -2.09 -0.84 3.09
N ARG A 407 -2.83 -0.51 2.06
CA ARG A 407 -2.39 -0.55 0.65
C ARG A 407 -2.17 -1.95 0.09
N GLY A 408 -2.63 -3.00 0.78
CA GLY A 408 -2.63 -4.36 0.25
C GLY A 408 -1.40 -5.20 0.59
N GLY A 409 -0.49 -4.70 1.44
CA GLY A 409 0.58 -5.50 1.98
C GLY A 409 1.85 -4.74 2.35
N THR A 410 2.73 -5.43 3.05
CA THR A 410 4.06 -4.96 3.47
C THR A 410 5.13 -5.68 2.67
N VAL A 411 5.98 -4.95 1.96
CA VAL A 411 7.12 -5.51 1.21
C VAL A 411 8.25 -5.83 2.18
N LEU A 412 8.71 -7.09 2.21
CA LEU A 412 9.85 -7.51 3.01
C LEU A 412 11.15 -7.29 2.24
N ARG A 413 12.11 -6.62 2.84
CA ARG A 413 13.42 -6.34 2.26
C ARG A 413 14.50 -7.14 2.95
N LYS A 414 15.61 -7.43 2.24
CA LYS A 414 16.76 -8.10 2.85
C LYS A 414 17.35 -7.18 3.92
N ASP A 415 17.47 -7.70 5.13
CA ASP A 415 18.20 -7.04 6.21
C ASP A 415 19.73 -7.26 6.06
N LYS A 416 20.50 -6.77 7.02
CA LYS A 416 21.96 -6.94 7.05
C LYS A 416 22.43 -8.39 7.06
N ASP A 417 21.58 -9.31 7.50
CA ASP A 417 21.84 -10.74 7.58
C ASP A 417 21.39 -11.47 6.29
N GLY A 418 20.83 -10.74 5.33
CA GLY A 418 20.31 -11.29 4.07
C GLY A 418 18.92 -11.90 4.15
N VAL A 419 18.27 -11.85 5.32
CA VAL A 419 16.92 -12.37 5.56
C VAL A 419 15.88 -11.30 5.22
N ARG A 420 14.74 -11.69 4.70
CA ARG A 420 13.64 -10.79 4.35
C ARG A 420 12.88 -10.35 5.58
N THR A 421 12.90 -9.06 5.91
CA THR A 421 12.24 -8.47 7.07
C THR A 421 11.42 -7.25 6.66
N GLY A 422 10.27 -7.04 7.29
CA GLY A 422 9.44 -5.85 7.11
C GLY A 422 8.54 -5.63 8.32
N THR A 423 8.27 -4.35 8.60
CA THR A 423 7.33 -3.90 9.62
C THR A 423 6.17 -3.20 8.92
N THR A 424 4.93 -3.40 9.36
CA THR A 424 3.76 -2.70 8.81
C THR A 424 3.97 -1.19 8.89
N GLU A 425 3.51 -0.46 7.89
CA GLU A 425 3.69 1.00 7.83
C GLU A 425 2.92 1.73 8.93
N ARG A 426 1.81 1.12 9.37
CA ARG A 426 0.92 1.64 10.41
C ARG A 426 0.54 0.52 11.36
N PRO A 427 0.08 0.85 12.58
CA PRO A 427 -0.53 -0.13 13.46
C PRO A 427 -1.70 -0.84 12.77
N GLU A 428 -1.79 -2.15 12.98
CA GLU A 428 -2.94 -2.95 12.62
C GLU A 428 -4.03 -2.82 13.70
N ASP A 429 -5.27 -3.05 13.31
CA ASP A 429 -6.38 -3.08 14.27
C ASP A 429 -6.20 -4.23 15.27
N GLU A 430 -6.71 -4.08 16.49
CA GLU A 430 -6.68 -5.13 17.52
C GLU A 430 -7.42 -6.39 17.09
N GLY A 431 -6.99 -7.55 17.56
CA GLY A 431 -7.62 -8.84 17.35
C GLY A 431 -6.91 -9.73 16.33
N PHE A 432 -7.63 -10.76 15.88
CA PHE A 432 -7.13 -11.77 14.96
C PHE A 432 -7.19 -11.27 13.50
N HIS A 433 -6.08 -11.42 12.78
CA HIS A 433 -6.02 -11.16 11.35
C HIS A 433 -5.49 -12.37 10.59
N TYR A 434 -6.14 -12.67 9.45
CA TYR A 434 -5.56 -13.55 8.45
C TYR A 434 -4.47 -12.83 7.67
N TYR A 435 -3.39 -13.54 7.36
CA TYR A 435 -2.39 -13.05 6.41
C TYR A 435 -1.77 -14.19 5.61
N HIS A 436 -1.08 -13.85 4.55
CA HIS A 436 -0.28 -14.78 3.75
C HIS A 436 0.97 -14.08 3.24
N LEU A 437 1.92 -14.88 2.79
CA LEU A 437 3.09 -14.43 2.07
C LEU A 437 2.84 -14.54 0.57
N THR A 438 3.34 -13.59 -0.20
CA THR A 438 3.46 -13.68 -1.66
C THR A 438 4.95 -13.68 -1.99
N ILE A 439 5.49 -14.84 -2.37
CA ILE A 439 6.90 -15.03 -2.73
C ILE A 439 6.98 -15.19 -4.24
N ASP A 440 7.59 -14.21 -4.93
CA ASP A 440 7.71 -14.16 -6.39
C ASP A 440 6.39 -14.43 -7.13
N GLY A 441 5.28 -13.90 -6.58
CA GLY A 441 3.93 -14.08 -7.11
C GLY A 441 3.19 -15.33 -6.62
N CYS A 442 3.85 -16.25 -5.92
CA CYS A 442 3.21 -17.42 -5.32
C CYS A 442 2.68 -17.09 -3.92
N ARG A 443 1.38 -17.30 -3.70
CA ARG A 443 0.75 -17.16 -2.39
C ARG A 443 0.99 -18.42 -1.55
N VAL A 444 1.59 -18.24 -0.37
CA VAL A 444 1.91 -19.31 0.57
C VAL A 444 1.59 -18.89 2.00
N THR A 445 1.46 -19.86 2.90
CA THR A 445 1.37 -19.60 4.34
C THR A 445 2.76 -19.38 4.93
N ASP A 446 2.80 -18.63 6.04
CA ASP A 446 4.01 -18.46 6.84
C ASP A 446 4.23 -19.68 7.73
N PRO A 447 5.38 -20.36 7.65
CA PRO A 447 5.67 -21.50 8.51
C PRO A 447 5.91 -21.10 9.97
N GLY A 448 6.12 -19.82 10.25
CA GLY A 448 6.37 -19.29 11.61
C GLY A 448 5.14 -19.26 12.51
N THR A 449 3.93 -19.37 11.96
CA THR A 449 2.68 -19.25 12.72
C THR A 449 1.70 -20.40 12.45
N HIS A 450 0.69 -20.52 13.29
CA HIS A 450 -0.42 -21.45 13.07
C HIS A 450 -1.26 -21.04 11.86
N ASN A 451 -1.79 -22.06 11.16
CA ASN A 451 -2.67 -21.87 10.01
C ASN A 451 -4.14 -22.03 10.37
N TYR A 452 -4.96 -21.22 9.74
CA TYR A 452 -6.41 -21.16 9.92
C TYR A 452 -7.10 -21.22 8.58
N PHE A 453 -8.27 -21.85 8.52
CA PHE A 453 -9.04 -21.88 7.30
C PHE A 453 -9.85 -20.58 7.18
N GLY A 454 -9.58 -19.83 6.14
CA GLY A 454 -10.24 -18.57 5.82
C GLY A 454 -10.10 -18.24 4.32
N SER A 455 -11.00 -17.43 3.77
CA SER A 455 -10.99 -17.11 2.33
C SER A 455 -10.96 -18.35 1.42
N SER A 456 -11.59 -19.46 1.83
CA SER A 456 -11.64 -20.78 1.17
C SER A 456 -10.26 -21.44 0.99
N ARG A 457 -9.31 -21.15 1.86
CA ARG A 457 -7.97 -21.73 1.88
C ARG A 457 -7.33 -21.66 3.26
N TRP A 458 -6.18 -22.30 3.40
CA TRP A 458 -5.34 -22.11 4.57
C TRP A 458 -4.62 -20.77 4.50
N GLU A 459 -4.72 -19.99 5.56
CA GLU A 459 -4.05 -18.71 5.78
C GLU A 459 -3.27 -18.76 7.07
N SER A 460 -2.24 -17.94 7.19
CA SER A 460 -1.56 -17.69 8.45
C SER A 460 -2.40 -16.79 9.35
N GLY A 461 -2.21 -16.89 10.65
CA GLY A 461 -2.87 -16.03 11.62
C GLY A 461 -1.88 -15.16 12.41
N ILE A 462 -2.29 -13.96 12.74
CA ILE A 462 -1.60 -13.10 13.72
C ILE A 462 -2.63 -12.51 14.65
N GLU A 463 -2.30 -12.43 15.94
CA GLU A 463 -3.11 -11.75 16.95
C GLU A 463 -2.43 -10.43 17.31
N ILE A 464 -3.12 -9.33 17.11
CA ILE A 464 -2.75 -8.02 17.67
C ILE A 464 -3.46 -7.91 19.00
N PRO A 465 -2.77 -7.82 20.13
CA PRO A 465 -3.40 -7.90 21.46
C PRO A 465 -4.47 -6.83 21.67
N ALA A 466 -5.71 -7.25 21.92
CA ALA A 466 -6.79 -6.33 22.25
C ALA A 466 -6.66 -5.85 23.71
N HIS A 467 -7.02 -4.59 23.96
CA HIS A 467 -6.99 -4.00 25.30
C HIS A 467 -7.95 -4.70 26.29
N ASP A 468 -9.01 -5.34 25.80
CA ASP A 468 -10.01 -6.06 26.59
C ASP A 468 -9.93 -7.59 26.43
N ARG A 469 -8.80 -8.14 25.99
CA ARG A 469 -8.61 -9.56 25.61
C ARG A 469 -8.95 -10.58 26.73
N ASP A 470 -9.03 -10.16 27.98
CA ASP A 470 -9.26 -11.07 29.13
C ASP A 470 -10.53 -11.90 29.00
N PHE A 471 -11.57 -11.41 28.32
CA PHE A 471 -12.83 -12.14 28.17
C PHE A 471 -12.73 -13.39 27.29
N TYR A 472 -11.70 -13.50 26.43
CA TYR A 472 -11.43 -14.68 25.59
C TYR A 472 -10.07 -15.33 25.89
N ALA A 473 -9.36 -14.87 26.90
CA ALA A 473 -8.09 -15.45 27.31
C ALA A 473 -8.28 -16.84 27.96
N LEU A 474 -7.30 -17.73 27.77
CA LEU A 474 -7.24 -19.00 28.45
C LEU A 474 -6.88 -18.75 29.97
N ARG A 475 -7.79 -19.09 30.85
CA ARG A 475 -7.65 -18.88 32.30
C ARG A 475 -7.39 -20.20 33.01
N PRO A 476 -6.18 -20.42 33.58
CA PRO A 476 -5.83 -21.69 34.22
C PRO A 476 -6.55 -21.93 35.57
N ASP A 477 -7.19 -20.92 36.11
CA ASP A 477 -7.86 -20.92 37.43
C ASP A 477 -9.34 -21.33 37.39
N ILE A 478 -9.90 -21.57 36.18
CA ILE A 478 -11.31 -21.96 36.01
C ILE A 478 -11.48 -23.32 35.32
N PRO A 479 -12.61 -24.00 35.51
CA PRO A 479 -12.93 -25.20 34.72
C PRO A 479 -13.20 -24.88 33.27
N HIS A 480 -12.65 -25.69 32.33
CA HIS A 480 -12.87 -25.56 30.93
C HIS A 480 -13.83 -26.63 30.38
N GLY A 481 -14.63 -26.24 29.38
CA GLY A 481 -15.43 -27.15 28.59
C GLY A 481 -14.57 -27.93 27.58
N VAL A 482 -15.26 -28.71 26.74
CA VAL A 482 -14.61 -29.52 25.71
C VAL A 482 -15.16 -29.09 24.34
N VAL A 483 -14.28 -28.86 23.39
CA VAL A 483 -14.65 -28.72 21.96
C VAL A 483 -14.29 -30.02 21.27
N GLN A 484 -15.27 -30.69 20.69
CA GLN A 484 -15.07 -31.94 19.94
C GLN A 484 -15.64 -31.86 18.53
N GLU A 485 -15.01 -32.55 17.59
CA GLU A 485 -15.56 -32.74 16.26
C GLU A 485 -16.49 -33.96 16.24
N VAL A 486 -17.64 -33.79 15.61
CA VAL A 486 -18.58 -34.89 15.36
C VAL A 486 -18.75 -35.08 13.84
N LEU A 487 -18.88 -36.33 13.44
CA LEU A 487 -19.14 -36.71 12.06
C LEU A 487 -20.56 -37.28 11.94
N PHE A 488 -21.28 -36.85 10.91
CA PHE A 488 -22.63 -37.36 10.61
C PHE A 488 -22.79 -37.46 9.10
N TYR A 489 -23.67 -38.40 8.69
CA TYR A 489 -24.00 -38.50 7.27
C TYR A 489 -25.18 -37.54 6.97
N SER A 490 -25.03 -36.78 5.91
CA SER A 490 -26.09 -35.89 5.39
C SER A 490 -26.75 -36.55 4.19
N PRO A 491 -27.97 -37.03 4.31
CA PRO A 491 -28.76 -37.60 3.21
C PRO A 491 -28.99 -36.60 2.09
N SER A 492 -29.28 -35.33 2.43
CA SER A 492 -29.59 -34.29 1.42
C SER A 492 -28.33 -33.95 0.56
N LEU A 493 -27.13 -33.97 1.14
CA LEU A 493 -25.88 -33.72 0.41
C LEU A 493 -25.25 -35.00 -0.11
N GLY A 494 -25.71 -36.18 0.32
CA GLY A 494 -25.16 -37.47 -0.09
C GLY A 494 -23.72 -37.74 0.39
N LYS A 495 -23.28 -37.10 1.48
CA LYS A 495 -21.89 -37.19 1.97
C LYS A 495 -21.76 -37.05 3.50
N MET A 496 -20.62 -37.45 4.03
CA MET A 496 -20.26 -37.18 5.42
C MET A 496 -20.04 -35.69 5.62
N GLN A 497 -20.53 -35.17 6.74
CA GLN A 497 -20.35 -33.81 7.23
C GLN A 497 -19.74 -33.83 8.62
N SER A 498 -19.17 -32.69 9.02
CA SER A 498 -18.69 -32.51 10.40
C SER A 498 -19.20 -31.20 11.03
N ALA A 499 -19.28 -31.22 12.35
CA ALA A 499 -19.55 -30.03 13.14
C ALA A 499 -18.66 -30.04 14.38
N MET A 500 -18.26 -28.85 14.86
CA MET A 500 -17.61 -28.69 16.17
C MET A 500 -18.68 -28.48 17.24
N VAL A 501 -18.57 -29.18 18.34
CA VAL A 501 -19.51 -29.10 19.47
C VAL A 501 -18.76 -28.72 20.72
N TYR A 502 -19.07 -27.55 21.29
CA TYR A 502 -18.60 -27.17 22.63
C TYR A 502 -19.59 -27.70 23.66
N LEU A 503 -19.04 -28.40 24.66
CA LEU A 503 -19.75 -28.92 25.83
C LEU A 503 -19.28 -28.17 27.09
N PRO A 504 -20.20 -27.58 27.88
CA PRO A 504 -19.78 -26.81 29.06
C PRO A 504 -19.09 -27.67 30.13
N PRO A 505 -18.31 -27.10 31.05
CA PRO A 505 -17.55 -27.85 32.08
C PRO A 505 -18.43 -28.73 33.01
N THR A 506 -19.72 -28.46 33.04
CA THR A 506 -20.71 -29.23 33.84
C THR A 506 -21.33 -30.38 33.06
N TYR A 507 -21.08 -30.49 31.77
CA TYR A 507 -21.68 -31.52 30.92
C TYR A 507 -21.31 -32.93 31.36
N GLY A 508 -22.33 -33.82 31.43
CA GLY A 508 -22.13 -35.21 31.80
C GLY A 508 -21.76 -35.45 33.30
N ARG A 509 -21.71 -34.44 34.15
CA ARG A 509 -21.48 -34.62 35.55
C ARG A 509 -22.59 -35.42 36.18
N PHE A 510 -22.21 -36.59 36.73
CA PHE A 510 -23.14 -37.45 37.45
C PHE A 510 -23.27 -37.00 38.90
N VAL A 511 -24.49 -36.68 39.31
CA VAL A 511 -24.82 -36.45 40.74
C VAL A 511 -25.77 -37.54 41.21
N LYS A 512 -25.30 -38.36 42.14
CA LYS A 512 -26.06 -39.50 42.68
C LYS A 512 -27.46 -39.05 43.14
N GLY A 513 -28.49 -39.67 42.60
CA GLY A 513 -29.91 -39.39 42.95
C GLY A 513 -30.51 -38.20 42.23
N LYS A 514 -29.84 -37.57 41.26
CA LYS A 514 -30.41 -36.53 40.36
C LYS A 514 -30.49 -37.03 38.95
N GLN A 515 -31.54 -36.58 38.21
CA GLN A 515 -31.64 -36.80 36.79
C GLN A 515 -30.48 -36.04 36.07
N GLN A 516 -29.95 -36.63 35.02
CA GLN A 516 -28.89 -36.01 34.24
C GLN A 516 -29.39 -34.69 33.62
N GLU A 517 -28.60 -33.63 33.80
CA GLU A 517 -28.94 -32.30 33.31
C GLU A 517 -28.98 -32.29 31.78
N ARG A 518 -29.99 -31.65 31.19
CA ARG A 518 -30.08 -31.38 29.77
C ARG A 518 -29.88 -29.88 29.51
N PHE A 519 -29.24 -29.55 28.42
CA PHE A 519 -28.74 -28.20 28.09
C PHE A 519 -29.47 -27.58 26.89
N PRO A 520 -29.71 -26.27 26.89
CA PRO A 520 -30.05 -25.52 25.69
C PRO A 520 -28.91 -25.57 24.68
N VAL A 521 -29.21 -25.25 23.41
CA VAL A 521 -28.25 -25.31 22.31
C VAL A 521 -28.21 -24.00 21.53
N LEU A 522 -27.02 -23.43 21.35
CA LEU A 522 -26.75 -22.38 20.38
C LEU A 522 -26.13 -22.99 19.12
N TYR A 523 -26.77 -22.82 17.97
CA TYR A 523 -26.21 -23.11 16.65
C TYR A 523 -25.53 -21.84 16.16
N LEU A 524 -24.19 -21.88 16.00
CA LEU A 524 -23.34 -20.71 15.76
C LEU A 524 -22.59 -20.85 14.44
N GLN A 525 -22.92 -20.03 13.45
CA GLN A 525 -22.45 -20.16 12.07
C GLN A 525 -21.26 -19.26 11.75
N HIS A 526 -20.35 -19.78 10.92
CA HIS A 526 -19.16 -19.10 10.43
C HIS A 526 -19.46 -18.20 9.22
N GLY A 527 -18.46 -17.41 8.78
CA GLY A 527 -18.55 -16.50 7.64
C GLY A 527 -18.17 -17.12 6.29
N TRP A 528 -18.23 -16.29 5.26
CA TRP A 528 -17.86 -16.66 3.90
C TRP A 528 -16.40 -17.12 3.81
N GLY A 529 -16.18 -18.27 3.17
CA GLY A 529 -14.86 -18.83 2.97
C GLY A 529 -14.19 -19.43 4.21
N GLU A 530 -14.94 -19.53 5.32
CA GLU A 530 -14.49 -20.16 6.57
C GLU A 530 -15.06 -21.60 6.70
N ASN A 531 -14.91 -22.23 7.85
CA ASN A 531 -15.44 -23.57 8.12
C ASN A 531 -15.88 -23.73 9.59
N GLN A 532 -16.38 -24.92 9.94
CA GLN A 532 -16.85 -25.27 11.27
C GLN A 532 -15.85 -25.03 12.41
N THR A 533 -14.54 -24.89 12.11
CA THR A 533 -13.52 -24.66 13.15
C THR A 533 -13.33 -23.18 13.50
N SER A 534 -13.86 -22.26 12.71
CA SER A 534 -13.56 -20.82 12.81
C SER A 534 -13.99 -20.22 14.14
N TRP A 535 -15.19 -20.53 14.62
CA TRP A 535 -15.64 -20.06 15.92
C TRP A 535 -14.85 -20.66 17.10
N SER A 536 -14.42 -21.93 16.99
CA SER A 536 -13.66 -22.57 18.06
C SER A 536 -12.21 -22.08 18.10
N ARG A 537 -11.59 -21.77 16.94
CA ARG A 537 -10.21 -21.34 16.83
C ARG A 537 -10.06 -19.83 16.81
N GLN A 538 -10.42 -19.17 15.69
CA GLN A 538 -10.29 -17.72 15.55
C GLN A 538 -11.28 -16.96 16.45
N GLY A 539 -12.49 -17.49 16.62
CA GLY A 539 -13.55 -16.90 17.43
C GLY A 539 -13.41 -17.10 18.94
N HIS A 540 -12.56 -18.05 19.39
CA HIS A 540 -12.39 -18.40 20.80
C HIS A 540 -13.71 -18.71 21.54
N ALA A 541 -14.76 -19.20 20.84
CA ALA A 541 -16.09 -19.35 21.41
C ALA A 541 -16.11 -20.19 22.70
N GLY A 542 -15.34 -21.29 22.75
CA GLY A 542 -15.23 -22.12 23.96
C GLY A 542 -14.70 -21.35 25.19
N LEU A 543 -13.62 -20.57 24.99
CA LEU A 543 -13.01 -19.76 26.06
C LEU A 543 -13.94 -18.64 26.53
N ILE A 544 -14.65 -17.99 25.61
CA ILE A 544 -15.66 -16.98 25.95
C ILE A 544 -16.76 -17.60 26.80
N MET A 545 -17.25 -18.78 26.44
CA MET A 545 -18.28 -19.49 27.23
C MET A 545 -17.77 -19.90 28.59
N ASP A 546 -16.54 -20.43 28.70
CA ASP A 546 -15.93 -20.83 29.98
C ASP A 546 -15.76 -19.64 30.93
N ASN A 547 -15.25 -18.51 30.41
CA ASN A 547 -15.06 -17.28 31.18
C ASN A 547 -16.40 -16.73 31.70
N LEU A 548 -17.42 -16.65 30.82
CA LEU A 548 -18.75 -16.18 31.22
C LEU A 548 -19.45 -17.10 32.20
N LEU A 549 -19.25 -18.43 32.12
CA LEU A 549 -19.73 -19.40 33.11
C LEU A 549 -19.06 -19.19 34.43
N ALA A 550 -17.74 -19.05 34.51
CA ALA A 550 -16.98 -18.80 35.73
C ALA A 550 -17.38 -17.49 36.41
N GLU A 551 -17.73 -16.47 35.62
CA GLU A 551 -18.22 -15.17 36.10
C GLU A 551 -19.70 -15.22 36.52
N GLY A 552 -20.40 -16.35 36.31
CA GLY A 552 -21.82 -16.48 36.63
C GLY A 552 -22.76 -15.68 35.76
N LYS A 553 -22.28 -15.20 34.60
CA LYS A 553 -23.03 -14.36 33.65
C LYS A 553 -23.96 -15.15 32.74
N ILE A 554 -23.69 -16.44 32.54
CA ILE A 554 -24.51 -17.34 31.71
C ILE A 554 -24.86 -18.62 32.47
N LYS A 555 -25.96 -19.26 32.04
CA LYS A 555 -26.25 -20.67 32.36
C LYS A 555 -25.50 -21.55 31.36
N PRO A 556 -25.12 -22.79 31.76
CA PRO A 556 -24.44 -23.69 30.83
C PRO A 556 -25.35 -24.08 29.67
N PHE A 557 -24.82 -24.03 28.44
CA PHE A 557 -25.46 -24.49 27.21
C PHE A 557 -24.42 -25.06 26.23
N ILE A 558 -24.88 -25.86 25.29
CA ILE A 558 -24.07 -26.45 24.22
C ILE A 558 -23.94 -25.44 23.07
N VAL A 559 -22.77 -25.36 22.41
CA VAL A 559 -22.61 -24.59 21.16
C VAL A 559 -22.28 -25.56 20.03
N VAL A 560 -23.05 -25.53 18.97
CA VAL A 560 -22.85 -26.35 17.75
C VAL A 560 -22.44 -25.42 16.60
N MET A 561 -21.28 -25.68 16.02
CA MET A 561 -20.70 -24.91 14.94
C MET A 561 -20.60 -25.82 13.69
N ALA A 562 -21.49 -25.62 12.74
CA ALA A 562 -21.59 -26.44 11.52
C ALA A 562 -20.83 -25.83 10.37
N TYR A 563 -20.56 -26.62 9.32
CA TYR A 563 -20.09 -26.11 8.05
C TYR A 563 -21.29 -25.64 7.22
N GLY A 564 -21.36 -24.34 6.98
CA GLY A 564 -22.50 -23.67 6.31
C GLY A 564 -22.42 -23.62 4.79
N LEU A 565 -21.24 -23.84 4.18
CA LEU A 565 -21.11 -23.81 2.72
C LEU A 565 -21.54 -25.14 2.09
N THR A 566 -22.65 -25.12 1.35
CA THR A 566 -23.19 -26.28 0.63
C THR A 566 -22.77 -26.30 -0.86
N ASN A 567 -23.30 -27.26 -1.65
CA ASN A 567 -22.89 -27.44 -3.04
C ASN A 567 -23.25 -26.24 -3.95
N ASP A 568 -24.33 -25.52 -3.64
CA ASP A 568 -24.81 -24.39 -4.45
C ASP A 568 -24.00 -23.11 -4.25
N VAL A 569 -23.07 -23.12 -3.30
CA VAL A 569 -22.25 -21.94 -2.98
C VAL A 569 -20.99 -21.92 -3.81
N GLN A 570 -20.86 -20.96 -4.71
CA GLN A 570 -19.68 -20.76 -5.54
C GLN A 570 -18.82 -19.62 -4.99
N PHE A 571 -17.50 -19.86 -4.85
CA PHE A 571 -16.55 -18.83 -4.44
C PHE A 571 -16.63 -17.59 -5.34
N GLY A 572 -16.68 -16.42 -4.74
CA GLY A 572 -16.81 -15.14 -5.45
C GLY A 572 -18.25 -14.77 -5.87
N LYS A 573 -19.25 -15.61 -5.56
CA LYS A 573 -20.66 -15.38 -5.91
C LYS A 573 -21.59 -15.25 -4.70
N ILE A 574 -21.14 -14.59 -3.63
CA ILE A 574 -21.94 -14.42 -2.41
C ILE A 574 -23.30 -13.76 -2.66
N GLY A 575 -23.42 -12.88 -3.67
CA GLY A 575 -24.71 -12.26 -4.04
C GLY A 575 -25.76 -13.22 -4.63
N GLN A 576 -25.37 -14.45 -4.96
CA GLN A 576 -26.25 -15.52 -5.44
C GLN A 576 -26.50 -16.58 -4.36
N PHE A 577 -26.05 -16.33 -3.14
CA PHE A 577 -26.17 -17.24 -2.02
C PHE A 577 -27.63 -17.51 -1.66
N THR A 578 -27.96 -18.79 -1.46
CA THR A 578 -29.24 -19.24 -0.88
C THR A 578 -28.94 -20.16 0.30
N ALA A 579 -29.72 -20.05 1.38
CA ALA A 579 -29.54 -20.89 2.57
C ALA A 579 -30.39 -22.17 2.53
N GLN A 580 -30.98 -22.54 1.39
CA GLN A 580 -32.02 -23.62 1.34
C GLN A 580 -31.40 -24.99 1.59
N GLU A 581 -30.26 -25.34 0.98
CA GLU A 581 -29.60 -26.63 1.25
C GLU A 581 -29.09 -26.68 2.70
N PHE A 582 -28.53 -25.57 3.19
CA PHE A 582 -28.06 -25.50 4.58
C PHE A 582 -29.20 -25.56 5.58
N GLU A 583 -30.39 -24.98 5.27
CA GLU A 583 -31.60 -25.13 6.10
C GLU A 583 -31.96 -26.62 6.29
N THR A 584 -32.03 -27.39 5.20
CA THR A 584 -32.31 -28.82 5.24
C THR A 584 -31.24 -29.56 6.07
N LEU A 585 -29.97 -29.32 5.80
CA LEU A 585 -28.85 -29.92 6.55
C LEU A 585 -28.94 -29.60 8.05
N LEU A 586 -29.15 -28.33 8.39
CA LEU A 586 -29.18 -27.89 9.79
C LEU A 586 -30.41 -28.41 10.53
N VAL A 587 -31.61 -28.18 9.95
CA VAL A 587 -32.84 -28.37 10.68
C VAL A 587 -33.34 -29.82 10.62
N ASP A 588 -33.22 -30.46 9.46
CA ASP A 588 -33.82 -31.80 9.26
C ASP A 588 -32.81 -32.92 9.50
N GLU A 589 -31.47 -32.61 9.57
CA GLU A 589 -30.44 -33.63 9.73
C GLU A 589 -29.55 -33.38 10.97
N LEU A 590 -28.87 -32.23 11.10
CA LEU A 590 -27.96 -31.98 12.19
C LEU A 590 -28.63 -31.78 13.54
N ILE A 591 -29.72 -31.02 13.63
CA ILE A 591 -30.49 -30.85 14.89
C ILE A 591 -30.96 -32.21 15.44
N PRO A 592 -31.63 -33.06 14.68
CA PRO A 592 -32.00 -34.42 15.12
C PRO A 592 -30.79 -35.27 15.55
N PHE A 593 -29.66 -35.19 14.82
CA PHE A 593 -28.44 -35.88 15.19
C PHE A 593 -27.89 -35.40 16.56
N ILE A 594 -27.84 -34.09 16.78
CA ILE A 594 -27.40 -33.51 18.04
C ILE A 594 -28.35 -33.90 19.19
N ASP A 595 -29.64 -33.82 19.01
CA ASP A 595 -30.63 -34.18 20.02
C ASP A 595 -30.57 -35.65 20.40
N ALA A 596 -30.24 -36.55 19.45
CA ALA A 596 -30.09 -37.97 19.67
C ALA A 596 -28.79 -38.35 20.39
N ASN A 597 -27.71 -37.60 20.19
CA ASN A 597 -26.39 -37.97 20.68
C ASN A 597 -25.88 -37.15 21.89
N PHE A 598 -26.56 -36.02 22.21
CA PHE A 598 -26.17 -35.14 23.31
C PHE A 598 -27.35 -34.88 24.26
N LEU A 599 -27.02 -34.42 25.47
CA LEU A 599 -27.99 -34.10 26.51
C LEU A 599 -28.64 -32.74 26.23
N THR A 600 -29.40 -32.63 25.18
CA THR A 600 -30.07 -31.40 24.75
C THR A 600 -31.47 -31.27 25.30
N ARG A 601 -31.98 -30.03 25.32
CA ARG A 601 -33.40 -29.69 25.46
C ARG A 601 -33.98 -29.42 24.08
N PRO A 602 -34.84 -30.29 23.55
CA PRO A 602 -35.26 -30.25 22.15
C PRO A 602 -36.33 -29.21 21.83
N GLU A 603 -36.76 -28.41 22.83
CA GLU A 603 -37.81 -27.42 22.63
C GLU A 603 -37.31 -26.18 21.94
N LYS A 604 -38.08 -25.51 21.10
CA LYS A 604 -37.85 -24.25 20.43
C LYS A 604 -37.18 -23.19 21.35
N TRP A 605 -37.73 -23.07 22.59
CA TRP A 605 -37.30 -22.09 23.58
C TRP A 605 -35.96 -22.42 24.26
N SER A 606 -35.40 -23.56 23.92
CA SER A 606 -34.06 -23.99 24.32
C SER A 606 -33.08 -24.04 23.14
N ARG A 607 -33.46 -23.48 21.97
CA ARG A 607 -32.62 -23.37 20.79
C ARG A 607 -32.41 -21.91 20.38
N ALA A 608 -31.17 -21.57 20.12
CA ALA A 608 -30.74 -20.30 19.53
C ALA A 608 -30.01 -20.55 18.22
N MET A 609 -30.12 -19.64 17.28
CA MET A 609 -29.29 -19.59 16.07
C MET A 609 -28.67 -18.21 15.94
N ALA A 610 -27.36 -18.19 15.71
CA ALA A 610 -26.61 -16.96 15.44
C ALA A 610 -25.49 -17.23 14.44
N GLY A 611 -24.99 -16.19 13.80
CA GLY A 611 -23.86 -16.32 12.90
C GLY A 611 -23.20 -15.01 12.55
N LEU A 612 -21.95 -15.11 12.15
CA LEU A 612 -21.16 -13.97 11.69
C LEU A 612 -21.24 -13.83 10.16
N SER A 613 -21.36 -12.61 9.64
CA SER A 613 -21.30 -12.34 8.20
C SER A 613 -22.29 -13.19 7.39
N MET A 614 -21.80 -14.09 6.51
CA MET A 614 -22.63 -15.07 5.80
C MET A 614 -23.48 -15.92 6.76
N GLY A 615 -22.92 -16.39 7.86
CA GLY A 615 -23.65 -17.14 8.88
C GLY A 615 -24.78 -16.33 9.52
N GLY A 616 -24.67 -15.01 9.57
CA GLY A 616 -25.77 -14.11 9.92
C GLY A 616 -26.84 -14.07 8.81
N MET A 617 -26.46 -14.09 7.55
CA MET A 617 -27.42 -14.21 6.42
C MET A 617 -28.16 -15.55 6.47
N GLU A 618 -27.45 -16.66 6.72
CA GLU A 618 -28.06 -17.98 6.95
C GLU A 618 -29.06 -17.94 8.12
N THR A 619 -28.61 -17.36 9.24
CA THR A 619 -29.44 -17.18 10.43
C THR A 619 -30.72 -16.42 10.08
N LYS A 620 -30.60 -15.26 9.40
CA LYS A 620 -31.79 -14.48 9.00
C LYS A 620 -32.73 -15.29 8.14
N LEU A 621 -32.25 -15.92 7.06
CA LEU A 621 -33.09 -16.65 6.13
C LEU A 621 -33.81 -17.86 6.78
N ILE A 622 -33.06 -18.63 7.60
CA ILE A 622 -33.58 -19.84 8.24
C ILE A 622 -34.59 -19.49 9.35
N THR A 623 -34.26 -18.53 10.23
CA THR A 623 -35.17 -18.17 11.34
C THR A 623 -36.47 -17.54 10.87
N LEU A 624 -36.47 -16.82 9.74
CA LEU A 624 -37.71 -16.29 9.13
C LEU A 624 -38.57 -17.38 8.53
N ARG A 625 -37.99 -18.47 7.98
CA ARG A 625 -38.74 -19.60 7.42
C ARG A 625 -39.17 -20.62 8.45
N ARG A 626 -38.32 -20.87 9.44
CA ARG A 626 -38.45 -21.91 10.46
C ARG A 626 -38.63 -21.29 11.84
N THR A 627 -39.62 -20.42 11.97
CA THR A 627 -40.04 -19.79 13.23
C THR A 627 -40.40 -20.80 14.32
N ASP A 628 -40.72 -22.05 13.94
CA ASP A 628 -41.01 -23.18 14.82
C ASP A 628 -39.80 -23.77 15.52
N VAL A 629 -38.59 -23.53 15.06
CA VAL A 629 -37.34 -24.20 15.51
C VAL A 629 -36.55 -23.42 16.54
N PHE A 630 -36.37 -22.12 16.34
CA PHE A 630 -35.46 -21.27 17.10
C PHE A 630 -36.22 -20.16 17.86
N GLY A 631 -35.94 -20.04 19.17
CA GLY A 631 -36.55 -19.00 20.02
C GLY A 631 -35.70 -17.75 20.21
N TYR A 632 -34.40 -17.81 19.81
CA TYR A 632 -33.40 -16.71 19.96
C TYR A 632 -32.59 -16.58 18.67
N TRP A 633 -32.48 -15.36 18.15
CA TRP A 633 -31.88 -15.09 16.85
C TRP A 633 -30.77 -14.06 16.98
N GLY A 634 -29.59 -14.28 16.34
CA GLY A 634 -28.42 -13.38 16.41
C GLY A 634 -27.79 -13.14 15.07
N LEU A 635 -27.72 -11.86 14.64
CA LEU A 635 -26.99 -11.42 13.44
C LEU A 635 -25.74 -10.65 13.85
N LEU A 636 -24.55 -11.23 13.57
CA LEU A 636 -23.28 -10.63 13.92
C LEU A 636 -22.62 -10.16 12.61
N SER A 637 -22.69 -8.87 12.30
CA SER A 637 -22.32 -8.30 10.98
C SER A 637 -23.01 -9.02 9.80
N GLY A 638 -24.22 -9.52 10.00
CA GLY A 638 -24.95 -10.38 9.04
C GLY A 638 -26.22 -9.74 8.48
N GLY A 639 -26.36 -8.44 8.59
CA GLY A 639 -27.55 -7.69 8.20
C GLY A 639 -28.46 -7.39 9.40
N VAL A 640 -29.69 -7.05 9.12
CA VAL A 640 -30.72 -6.66 10.10
C VAL A 640 -32.07 -7.30 9.76
N TYR A 641 -32.97 -7.43 10.73
CA TYR A 641 -34.35 -7.78 10.52
C TYR A 641 -35.23 -6.53 10.34
N ALA A 642 -36.29 -6.66 9.58
CA ALA A 642 -37.41 -5.70 9.55
C ALA A 642 -38.64 -6.30 10.25
N PRO A 643 -39.42 -5.52 11.01
CA PRO A 643 -40.59 -6.02 11.71
C PRO A 643 -41.58 -6.76 10.81
N GLU A 644 -41.80 -6.29 9.59
CA GLU A 644 -42.69 -6.84 8.59
C GLU A 644 -42.26 -8.21 8.04
N GLU A 645 -40.98 -8.56 8.15
CA GLU A 645 -40.43 -9.85 7.73
C GLU A 645 -40.76 -10.97 8.75
N ILE A 646 -40.90 -10.62 10.04
CA ILE A 646 -41.04 -11.59 11.13
C ILE A 646 -42.51 -11.92 11.39
N GLY A 647 -43.41 -10.95 11.39
CA GLY A 647 -44.83 -11.09 11.58
C GLY A 647 -45.27 -11.05 13.05
N ASP A 648 -45.20 -12.17 13.79
CA ASP A 648 -45.68 -12.27 15.18
C ASP A 648 -44.56 -12.16 16.23
N PRO A 649 -44.52 -11.08 17.05
CA PRO A 649 -43.51 -10.93 18.09
C PRO A 649 -43.43 -12.05 19.13
N SER A 650 -44.55 -12.79 19.36
CA SER A 650 -44.58 -13.92 20.30
C SER A 650 -43.71 -15.11 19.86
N GLN A 651 -43.32 -15.15 18.59
CA GLN A 651 -42.51 -16.23 18.04
C GLN A 651 -41.03 -16.17 18.41
N VAL A 652 -40.53 -15.08 18.96
CA VAL A 652 -39.09 -14.88 19.29
C VAL A 652 -38.94 -14.30 20.72
N ARG A 653 -37.89 -14.75 21.44
CA ARG A 653 -37.55 -14.26 22.78
C ARG A 653 -36.38 -13.30 22.80
N LEU A 654 -35.58 -13.29 21.73
CA LEU A 654 -34.48 -12.36 21.57
C LEU A 654 -34.17 -12.23 20.06
N ILE A 655 -34.05 -10.99 19.60
CA ILE A 655 -33.36 -10.62 18.38
C ILE A 655 -32.14 -9.84 18.81
N PHE A 656 -30.96 -10.35 18.47
CA PHE A 656 -29.69 -9.67 18.72
C PHE A 656 -29.03 -9.29 17.41
N GLU A 657 -28.70 -8.01 17.24
CA GLU A 657 -28.01 -7.51 16.04
C GLU A 657 -26.77 -6.74 16.43
N SER A 658 -25.65 -6.99 15.76
CA SER A 658 -24.39 -6.32 16.06
C SER A 658 -23.53 -6.12 14.83
N CYS A 659 -22.63 -5.13 14.92
CA CYS A 659 -21.54 -4.92 13.96
C CYS A 659 -20.39 -4.15 14.61
N GLY A 660 -19.29 -3.98 13.89
CA GLY A 660 -18.20 -3.06 14.27
C GLY A 660 -18.58 -1.60 14.01
N SER A 661 -18.05 -0.69 14.81
CA SER A 661 -18.30 0.76 14.61
C SER A 661 -17.73 1.30 13.29
N LYS A 662 -16.82 0.58 12.67
CA LYS A 662 -16.26 0.89 11.35
C LYS A 662 -17.03 0.25 10.18
N GLU A 663 -18.15 -0.47 10.45
CA GLU A 663 -19.00 -1.09 9.44
C GLU A 663 -20.25 -0.23 9.13
N PHE A 664 -21.41 -0.62 9.62
CA PHE A 664 -22.70 0.07 9.37
C PHE A 664 -23.54 0.22 10.65
N PRO A 665 -23.04 0.92 11.69
CA PRO A 665 -23.71 1.03 12.99
C PRO A 665 -25.10 1.67 12.93
N GLU A 666 -25.31 2.67 12.07
CA GLU A 666 -26.60 3.34 11.93
C GLU A 666 -27.71 2.40 11.44
N GLY A 667 -27.35 1.34 10.70
CA GLY A 667 -28.30 0.32 10.26
C GLY A 667 -28.82 -0.52 11.42
N ILE A 668 -27.92 -0.89 12.35
CA ILE A 668 -28.28 -1.62 13.58
C ILE A 668 -29.20 -0.76 14.45
N ASP A 669 -28.84 0.49 14.73
CA ASP A 669 -29.64 1.39 15.58
C ASP A 669 -31.06 1.61 15.04
N LYS A 670 -31.19 1.80 13.71
CA LYS A 670 -32.50 1.95 13.03
C LYS A 670 -33.35 0.68 13.13
N SER A 671 -32.75 -0.49 12.87
CA SER A 671 -33.45 -1.78 12.95
C SER A 671 -33.92 -2.05 14.38
N ILE A 672 -33.05 -1.93 15.37
CA ILE A 672 -33.37 -2.15 16.77
C ILE A 672 -34.49 -1.22 17.26
N THR A 673 -34.50 0.02 16.81
CA THR A 673 -35.56 0.98 17.14
C THR A 673 -36.88 0.51 16.55
N ALA A 674 -36.91 0.19 15.26
CA ALA A 674 -38.14 -0.28 14.58
C ALA A 674 -38.68 -1.59 15.18
N LEU A 675 -37.78 -2.54 15.49
CA LEU A 675 -38.18 -3.82 16.12
C LEU A 675 -38.80 -3.60 17.51
N LYS A 676 -38.21 -2.71 18.34
CA LYS A 676 -38.75 -2.38 19.66
C LYS A 676 -40.12 -1.70 19.57
N GLU A 677 -40.29 -0.75 18.65
CA GLU A 677 -41.54 -0.07 18.40
C GLU A 677 -42.64 -1.04 17.94
N ALA A 678 -42.26 -2.10 17.21
CA ALA A 678 -43.16 -3.19 16.80
C ALA A 678 -43.37 -4.27 17.89
N GLY A 679 -42.79 -4.11 19.07
CA GLY A 679 -42.99 -5.00 20.23
C GLY A 679 -42.06 -6.22 20.28
N TYR A 680 -40.98 -6.27 19.47
CA TYR A 680 -40.00 -7.35 19.52
C TYR A 680 -38.97 -7.15 20.65
N PRO A 681 -38.53 -8.26 21.30
CA PRO A 681 -37.45 -8.23 22.28
C PRO A 681 -36.09 -8.13 21.57
N ALA A 682 -35.74 -6.93 21.11
CA ALA A 682 -34.53 -6.66 20.31
C ALA A 682 -33.45 -5.97 21.11
N VAL A 683 -32.18 -6.36 20.88
CA VAL A 683 -30.98 -5.78 21.48
C VAL A 683 -29.93 -5.56 20.42
N GLY A 684 -29.43 -4.33 20.31
CA GLY A 684 -28.31 -3.96 19.45
C GLY A 684 -27.00 -3.86 20.20
N TYR A 685 -25.89 -4.16 19.53
CA TYR A 685 -24.54 -3.95 20.04
C TYR A 685 -23.60 -3.45 18.95
N ILE A 686 -22.86 -2.40 19.25
CA ILE A 686 -21.82 -1.87 18.37
C ILE A 686 -20.47 -2.11 19.03
N SER A 687 -19.60 -2.88 18.37
CA SER A 687 -18.22 -3.12 18.82
C SER A 687 -17.35 -1.93 18.46
N GLU A 688 -16.98 -1.14 19.44
CA GLU A 688 -16.22 0.09 19.24
C GLU A 688 -14.80 -0.17 18.72
N GLY A 689 -14.37 0.65 17.73
CA GLY A 689 -13.04 0.61 17.16
C GLY A 689 -12.76 -0.54 16.18
N THR A 690 -13.74 -1.41 15.92
CA THR A 690 -13.57 -2.63 15.11
C THR A 690 -14.35 -2.57 13.79
N ALA A 691 -13.96 -3.43 12.84
CA ALA A 691 -14.56 -3.58 11.52
C ALA A 691 -15.18 -4.99 11.37
N HIS A 692 -15.22 -5.52 10.13
CA HIS A 692 -15.73 -6.85 9.80
C HIS A 692 -14.68 -7.93 10.11
N GLU A 693 -14.51 -8.27 11.41
CA GLU A 693 -13.37 -9.07 11.90
C GLU A 693 -13.71 -9.84 13.18
N PHE A 694 -12.82 -10.80 13.55
CA PHE A 694 -13.09 -11.69 14.67
C PHE A 694 -13.23 -10.98 16.04
N LEU A 695 -12.55 -9.87 16.28
CA LEU A 695 -12.73 -9.14 17.53
C LEU A 695 -14.15 -8.58 17.68
N THR A 696 -14.74 -8.08 16.60
CA THR A 696 -16.16 -7.69 16.55
C THR A 696 -17.06 -8.84 16.97
N TRP A 697 -16.83 -10.03 16.41
CA TRP A 697 -17.70 -11.19 16.64
C TRP A 697 -17.46 -11.84 18.00
N ARG A 698 -16.24 -11.87 18.50
CA ARG A 698 -15.91 -12.27 19.88
C ARG A 698 -16.66 -11.40 20.89
N ARG A 699 -16.59 -10.08 20.73
CA ARG A 699 -17.31 -9.13 21.58
C ARG A 699 -18.83 -9.29 21.46
N SER A 700 -19.32 -9.46 20.24
CA SER A 700 -20.74 -9.72 19.98
C SER A 700 -21.24 -10.99 20.67
N LEU A 701 -20.46 -12.08 20.62
CA LEU A 701 -20.79 -13.32 21.33
C LEU A 701 -20.78 -13.13 22.85
N ARG A 702 -19.80 -12.38 23.39
CA ARG A 702 -19.74 -12.02 24.83
C ARG A 702 -20.99 -11.29 25.28
N GLU A 703 -21.50 -10.36 24.48
CA GLU A 703 -22.69 -9.56 24.82
C GLU A 703 -23.99 -10.33 24.60
N MET A 704 -24.06 -11.17 23.58
CA MET A 704 -25.26 -11.95 23.27
C MET A 704 -25.48 -13.12 24.24
N ALA A 705 -24.43 -13.86 24.60
CA ALA A 705 -24.55 -15.09 25.39
C ALA A 705 -25.30 -14.92 26.73
N PRO A 706 -25.09 -13.83 27.51
CA PRO A 706 -25.85 -13.56 28.73
C PRO A 706 -27.35 -13.33 28.53
N LEU A 707 -27.79 -13.07 27.32
CA LEU A 707 -29.20 -12.83 27.00
C LEU A 707 -29.95 -14.11 26.62
N LEU A 708 -29.21 -15.18 26.33
CA LEU A 708 -29.76 -16.47 25.92
C LEU A 708 -30.28 -17.29 27.10
N PHE A 709 -31.40 -18.00 26.91
CA PHE A 709 -31.93 -19.05 27.81
C PHE A 709 -32.13 -18.61 29.27
N ARG A 710 -32.49 -17.35 29.49
CA ARG A 710 -32.76 -16.77 30.81
C ARG A 710 -33.99 -17.39 31.50
#